data_52c5e2d4a14f435aac982d1377fec967
#
_entry.id   52c5e2d4a14f435aac982d1377fec967
#
_cell.length_a   1.000
_cell.length_b   1.000
_cell.length_c   1.000
_cell.angle_alpha   90.00
_cell.angle_beta   90.00
_cell.angle_gamma   90.00
#
_symmetry.space_group_name_H-M   'P 1'
#
loop_
_entity.id
_entity.type
_entity.pdbx_description
1 polymer ?
#
loop_
_entity_poly.entity_id
_entity_poly.type
_entity_poly.pdbx_seq_one_letter_code
_entity_poly.pdbx_strand_id
1 'polypeptide(L)'
;VKQKYRIHGDNIIECEVAIGIITDAIKFTTGSDYSVKLIESISVTPAYEVSFENGLEFILEFFPGHNRWNVSLPDFLTQLGSPLRESVDAFVTLLNEDTEVPLAAFEFCNALPAGNNAWQRAGRALSMTSANIPYFYFAEIGGQELDANREIKAPRFPNPIVPFSYLSMSSATPDKCTTIYMPSRSISKDTYEEFKDAFADNDYKNAISALFTGNEISEEFLKNSKIKSSQFVYDLAEKRKRSNTHSLETWQKLLNSAKLGKPLAGHLLSDNLKWTKKISIESNPSLPKLIALLKLLEVSAIGSVDMPFCVIDTSKKAKLAEELSKLYGETLSNEFVDWLKNSDKDLVVVFIAGFKPRGDDSRPDRGLVPLARMIFANDDVNVISVVYGPAKAITWSRLFEDPYMLSANNGLWEAIVNLSNAILVDSKTLPVGQRRDVLIKAQASKVEDTSLARFSNIPRFGEHDVDSVLHLIFSNSEDNGVFESLCNPPGGDWSGVSFLDSEGSTNRWTSLPRVTGIEGKRPDHIIQYFDTNRVVLSIESKDLLRNLEEGVGPRLDHYTKELLVNGMAQSKKLKDSLEWSQEINLEVLKQAVSEYDFLSAVAIMGNEAEARESLSKSQSNAAFAISFVEDGSTELIFISNHPKLREMIINFLNTQQNKLKLLNINLRSIN
;
A
#
# COMPACT_ATOMS: atom_id res chain seq x y z
N VAL A 1 -16.36 7.81 30.86
CA VAL A 1 -16.07 8.39 29.54
C VAL A 1 -15.67 7.24 28.63
N LYS A 2 -16.33 7.09 27.45
CA LYS A 2 -15.96 6.05 26.48
C LYS A 2 -14.55 6.30 25.97
N GLN A 3 -13.76 5.26 25.81
CA GLN A 3 -12.44 5.33 25.22
C GLN A 3 -12.55 5.77 23.75
N LYS A 4 -11.64 6.60 23.29
CA LYS A 4 -11.65 7.10 21.93
C LYS A 4 -10.38 6.68 21.20
N TYR A 5 -10.55 6.13 20.02
CA TYR A 5 -9.47 5.81 19.10
C TYR A 5 -9.64 6.60 17.80
N ARG A 6 -8.55 6.77 17.07
CA ARG A 6 -8.56 7.36 15.75
C ARG A 6 -7.86 6.43 14.76
N ILE A 7 -8.44 6.30 13.58
CA ILE A 7 -7.84 5.57 12.48
C ILE A 7 -7.42 6.58 11.41
N HIS A 8 -6.12 6.74 11.24
CA HIS A 8 -5.53 7.50 10.16
C HIS A 8 -5.36 6.55 8.97
N GLY A 9 -6.28 6.59 8.00
CA GLY A 9 -6.21 5.79 6.77
C GLY A 9 -5.64 6.59 5.62
N ASP A 10 -5.06 5.93 4.61
CA ASP A 10 -4.71 6.61 3.35
C ASP A 10 -5.98 7.12 2.66
N ASN A 11 -7.08 6.36 2.81
CA ASN A 11 -8.42 6.71 2.38
C ASN A 11 -9.49 6.14 3.34
N ILE A 12 -10.77 6.44 3.08
CA ILE A 12 -11.88 6.02 3.94
C ILE A 12 -12.08 4.50 3.97
N ILE A 13 -11.85 3.80 2.86
CA ILE A 13 -12.02 2.34 2.79
C ILE A 13 -10.99 1.63 3.68
N GLU A 14 -9.79 2.13 3.76
CA GLU A 14 -8.76 1.58 4.64
C GLU A 14 -9.11 1.79 6.11
N CYS A 15 -9.77 2.90 6.45
CA CYS A 15 -10.34 3.08 7.78
C CYS A 15 -11.45 2.05 8.06
N GLU A 16 -12.32 1.77 7.09
CA GLU A 16 -13.39 0.77 7.23
C GLU A 16 -12.86 -0.66 7.34
N VAL A 17 -11.82 -0.99 6.57
CA VAL A 17 -11.14 -2.29 6.72
C VAL A 17 -10.52 -2.41 8.11
N ALA A 18 -9.89 -1.36 8.61
CA ALA A 18 -9.28 -1.37 9.93
C ALA A 18 -10.30 -1.52 11.05
N ILE A 19 -11.45 -0.81 11.01
CA ILE A 19 -12.50 -1.00 12.03
C ILE A 19 -13.06 -2.42 11.99
N GLY A 20 -13.26 -3.01 10.79
CA GLY A 20 -13.69 -4.39 10.63
C GLY A 20 -12.71 -5.38 11.28
N ILE A 21 -11.41 -5.24 11.03
CA ILE A 21 -10.37 -6.08 11.64
C ILE A 21 -10.38 -5.96 13.17
N ILE A 22 -10.49 -4.74 13.70
CA ILE A 22 -10.51 -4.50 15.14
C ILE A 22 -11.74 -5.14 15.80
N THR A 23 -12.92 -4.88 15.24
CA THR A 23 -14.17 -5.38 15.80
C THR A 23 -14.29 -6.91 15.70
N ASP A 24 -13.87 -7.49 14.58
CA ASP A 24 -13.84 -8.94 14.39
C ASP A 24 -12.81 -9.63 15.32
N ALA A 25 -11.67 -8.98 15.58
CA ALA A 25 -10.69 -9.49 16.52
C ALA A 25 -11.24 -9.51 17.95
N ILE A 26 -11.91 -8.45 18.38
CA ILE A 26 -12.52 -8.36 19.71
C ILE A 26 -13.70 -9.36 19.83
N LYS A 27 -14.56 -9.46 18.82
CA LYS A 27 -15.64 -10.46 18.76
C LYS A 27 -15.09 -11.87 18.89
N PHE A 28 -14.04 -12.18 18.14
CA PHE A 28 -13.41 -13.51 18.19
C PHE A 28 -12.93 -13.87 19.59
N THR A 29 -12.31 -12.92 20.30
CA THR A 29 -11.72 -13.18 21.63
C THR A 29 -12.75 -13.18 22.76
N THR A 30 -13.79 -12.37 22.64
CA THR A 30 -14.80 -12.21 23.69
C THR A 30 -16.04 -13.08 23.48
N GLY A 31 -16.27 -13.56 22.26
CA GLY A 31 -17.50 -14.25 21.87
C GLY A 31 -18.73 -13.35 21.85
N SER A 32 -18.55 -12.03 22.00
CA SER A 32 -19.66 -11.05 22.05
C SER A 32 -19.94 -10.46 20.68
N ASP A 33 -21.19 -10.44 20.28
CA ASP A 33 -21.61 -9.69 19.10
C ASP A 33 -21.48 -8.18 19.32
N TYR A 34 -21.36 -7.44 18.22
CA TYR A 34 -21.16 -6.00 18.26
C TYR A 34 -22.06 -5.25 17.29
N SER A 35 -22.24 -3.96 17.54
CA SER A 35 -22.83 -3.02 16.61
C SER A 35 -21.89 -1.84 16.37
N VAL A 36 -21.90 -1.34 15.15
CA VAL A 36 -21.17 -0.13 14.74
C VAL A 36 -22.19 0.89 14.28
N LYS A 37 -22.23 2.04 14.94
CA LYS A 37 -23.24 3.07 14.68
C LYS A 37 -22.55 4.40 14.38
N LEU A 38 -22.87 5.00 13.24
CA LEU A 38 -22.46 6.37 12.92
C LEU A 38 -23.03 7.34 13.97
N ILE A 39 -22.20 8.20 14.49
CA ILE A 39 -22.59 9.26 15.45
C ILE A 39 -22.41 10.65 14.81
N GLU A 40 -22.90 11.68 15.47
CA GLU A 40 -22.74 13.06 15.03
C GLU A 40 -21.25 13.42 14.84
N SER A 41 -20.91 13.82 13.62
CA SER A 41 -19.53 14.06 13.16
C SER A 41 -19.56 14.92 11.89
N ILE A 42 -18.45 15.03 11.20
CA ILE A 42 -18.38 15.70 9.89
C ILE A 42 -18.01 14.68 8.82
N SER A 43 -18.43 14.91 7.58
CA SER A 43 -18.24 13.97 6.45
C SER A 43 -16.79 13.61 6.16
N VAL A 44 -15.85 14.50 6.48
CA VAL A 44 -14.41 14.28 6.25
C VAL A 44 -13.71 13.56 7.41
N THR A 45 -14.34 13.51 8.59
CA THR A 45 -13.89 12.74 9.76
C THR A 45 -15.09 12.05 10.42
N PRO A 46 -15.70 11.08 9.75
CA PRO A 46 -16.84 10.37 10.33
C PRO A 46 -16.43 9.62 11.58
N ALA A 47 -17.35 9.55 12.57
CA ALA A 47 -17.11 8.89 13.84
C ALA A 47 -18.15 7.82 14.10
N TYR A 48 -17.72 6.71 14.66
CA TYR A 48 -18.55 5.55 14.93
C TYR A 48 -18.47 5.14 16.39
N GLU A 49 -19.60 4.87 16.96
CA GLU A 49 -19.72 4.20 18.26
C GLU A 49 -19.74 2.70 18.04
N VAL A 50 -18.84 1.99 18.69
CA VAL A 50 -18.77 0.53 18.70
C VAL A 50 -19.22 0.04 20.06
N SER A 51 -20.19 -0.84 20.10
CA SER A 51 -20.76 -1.41 21.34
C SER A 51 -20.84 -2.92 21.23
N PHE A 52 -20.27 -3.62 22.20
CA PHE A 52 -20.33 -5.08 22.33
C PHE A 52 -21.35 -5.49 23.39
N GLU A 53 -21.98 -6.64 23.24
CA GLU A 53 -22.97 -7.15 24.19
C GLU A 53 -22.41 -7.39 25.60
N ASN A 54 -21.12 -7.61 25.73
CA ASN A 54 -20.42 -7.75 27.02
C ASN A 54 -20.21 -6.41 27.76
N GLY A 55 -20.66 -5.30 27.18
CA GLY A 55 -20.55 -3.96 27.76
C GLY A 55 -19.28 -3.18 27.41
N LEU A 56 -18.41 -3.71 26.56
CA LEU A 56 -17.28 -2.96 26.01
C LEU A 56 -17.80 -1.94 24.99
N GLU A 57 -17.46 -0.67 25.20
CA GLU A 57 -17.87 0.43 24.32
C GLU A 57 -16.72 1.39 24.07
N PHE A 58 -16.56 1.84 22.83
CA PHE A 58 -15.59 2.87 22.46
C PHE A 58 -16.04 3.64 21.20
N ILE A 59 -15.35 4.73 20.92
CA ILE A 59 -15.57 5.56 19.73
C ILE A 59 -14.35 5.43 18.82
N LEU A 60 -14.60 5.27 17.52
CA LEU A 60 -13.58 5.32 16.47
C LEU A 60 -13.85 6.50 15.54
N GLU A 61 -12.87 7.40 15.44
CA GLU A 61 -12.87 8.51 14.48
C GLU A 61 -12.04 8.14 13.26
N PHE A 62 -12.56 8.35 12.06
CA PHE A 62 -11.79 8.16 10.82
C PHE A 62 -11.11 9.45 10.42
N PHE A 63 -9.82 9.36 10.09
CA PHE A 63 -8.99 10.47 9.61
C PHE A 63 -8.30 10.07 8.30
N PRO A 64 -9.06 10.01 7.18
CA PRO A 64 -8.51 9.65 5.88
C PRO A 64 -7.59 10.74 5.32
N GLY A 65 -6.47 10.32 4.69
CA GLY A 65 -5.49 11.21 4.06
C GLY A 65 -4.37 11.65 4.98
N HIS A 66 -3.17 11.06 4.80
CA HIS A 66 -2.05 11.21 5.73
C HIS A 66 -1.35 12.57 5.75
N ASN A 67 -1.46 13.36 4.68
CA ASN A 67 -0.67 14.60 4.49
C ASN A 67 -1.50 15.89 4.50
N ARG A 68 -2.75 15.83 4.91
CA ARG A 68 -3.69 16.95 4.79
C ARG A 68 -4.03 17.64 6.12
N TRP A 69 -3.61 17.06 7.23
CA TRP A 69 -3.88 17.58 8.56
C TRP A 69 -2.84 18.61 8.99
N ASN A 70 -3.03 19.26 10.12
CA ASN A 70 -2.09 20.19 10.72
C ASN A 70 -0.70 19.58 10.96
N VAL A 71 -0.65 18.28 11.24
CA VAL A 71 0.56 17.47 11.25
C VAL A 71 0.40 16.36 10.23
N SER A 72 1.39 16.15 9.37
CA SER A 72 1.36 14.99 8.48
C SER A 72 1.73 13.72 9.26
N LEU A 73 1.07 12.61 8.98
CA LEU A 73 1.42 11.33 9.61
C LEU A 73 2.88 10.93 9.35
N PRO A 74 3.44 11.09 8.13
CA PRO A 74 4.86 10.84 7.90
C PRO A 74 5.81 11.68 8.77
N ASP A 75 5.53 12.96 8.98
CA ASP A 75 6.35 13.81 9.85
C ASP A 75 6.25 13.41 11.31
N PHE A 76 5.06 12.98 11.72
CA PHE A 76 4.84 12.40 13.02
C PHE A 76 5.68 11.16 13.28
N LEU A 77 5.68 10.22 12.35
CA LEU A 77 6.48 9.00 12.46
C LEU A 77 7.99 9.31 12.58
N THR A 78 8.44 10.36 11.87
CA THR A 78 9.83 10.83 11.99
C THR A 78 10.13 11.36 13.40
N GLN A 79 9.19 12.06 14.04
CA GLN A 79 9.33 12.50 15.44
C GLN A 79 9.40 11.33 16.41
N LEU A 80 8.74 10.21 16.10
CA LEU A 80 8.83 8.95 16.86
C LEU A 80 10.09 8.13 16.58
N GLY A 81 11.00 8.62 15.76
CA GLY A 81 12.28 7.96 15.45
C GLY A 81 12.27 7.14 14.16
N SER A 82 11.22 7.22 13.32
CA SER A 82 11.26 6.63 11.99
C SER A 82 12.35 7.29 11.14
N PRO A 83 13.18 6.51 10.45
CA PRO A 83 14.17 7.06 9.52
C PRO A 83 13.55 7.54 8.21
N LEU A 84 12.27 7.22 7.95
CA LEU A 84 11.58 7.51 6.70
C LEU A 84 10.21 8.14 6.98
N ARG A 85 9.80 9.03 6.09
CA ARG A 85 8.43 9.59 6.05
C ARG A 85 7.50 8.70 5.24
N GLU A 86 7.37 7.46 5.68
CA GLU A 86 6.52 6.43 5.07
C GLU A 86 5.36 6.10 6.01
N SER A 87 4.13 6.30 5.54
CA SER A 87 2.92 5.91 6.26
C SER A 87 2.38 4.56 5.74
N VAL A 88 1.59 3.91 6.57
CA VAL A 88 0.87 2.65 6.27
C VAL A 88 -0.54 2.92 5.76
N ASP A 89 -1.24 1.88 5.33
CA ASP A 89 -2.60 2.02 4.83
C ASP A 89 -3.57 2.46 5.95
N ALA A 90 -3.42 1.95 7.17
CA ALA A 90 -4.17 2.42 8.34
C ALA A 90 -3.29 2.45 9.61
N PHE A 91 -3.35 3.55 10.33
CA PHE A 91 -2.61 3.79 11.56
C PHE A 91 -3.56 4.14 12.69
N VAL A 92 -3.53 3.37 13.77
CA VAL A 92 -4.47 3.52 14.89
C VAL A 92 -3.80 4.17 16.07
N THR A 93 -4.45 5.19 16.62
CA THR A 93 -4.03 5.89 17.84
C THR A 93 -5.10 5.82 18.91
N LEU A 94 -4.67 5.85 20.15
CA LEU A 94 -5.51 6.08 21.31
C LEU A 94 -5.52 7.58 21.60
N LEU A 95 -6.71 8.17 21.71
CA LEU A 95 -6.87 9.58 22.05
C LEU A 95 -6.86 9.77 23.56
N ASN A 96 -5.88 10.51 24.04
CA ASN A 96 -5.89 11.13 25.36
C ASN A 96 -6.41 12.58 25.23
N GLU A 97 -6.55 13.32 26.35
CA GLU A 97 -7.16 14.67 26.35
C GLU A 97 -6.61 15.58 25.25
N ASP A 98 -5.29 15.72 25.15
CA ASP A 98 -4.62 16.60 24.18
C ASP A 98 -3.62 15.89 23.25
N THR A 99 -3.49 14.57 23.37
CA THR A 99 -2.46 13.80 22.67
C THR A 99 -3.02 12.55 22.01
N GLU A 100 -2.30 12.04 21.02
CA GLU A 100 -2.54 10.76 20.39
C GLU A 100 -1.37 9.81 20.67
N VAL A 101 -1.67 8.62 21.16
CA VAL A 101 -0.68 7.58 21.44
C VAL A 101 -0.79 6.49 20.36
N PRO A 102 0.30 6.18 19.64
CA PRO A 102 0.32 5.08 18.68
C PRO A 102 -0.06 3.76 19.31
N LEU A 103 -0.92 3.00 18.64
CA LEU A 103 -1.39 1.70 19.11
C LEU A 103 -1.03 0.56 18.16
N ALA A 104 -1.34 0.73 16.87
CA ALA A 104 -1.11 -0.28 15.84
C ALA A 104 -1.03 0.35 14.45
N ALA A 105 -0.38 -0.37 13.55
CA ALA A 105 -0.29 -0.04 12.13
C ALA A 105 -0.71 -1.24 11.29
N PHE A 106 -1.60 -1.03 10.32
CA PHE A 106 -2.09 -2.06 9.41
C PHE A 106 -1.70 -1.72 7.97
N GLU A 107 -1.16 -2.70 7.28
CA GLU A 107 -0.84 -2.62 5.86
C GLU A 107 -1.60 -3.70 5.12
N PHE A 108 -2.31 -3.33 4.07
CA PHE A 108 -3.13 -4.24 3.27
C PHE A 108 -2.50 -4.43 1.89
N CYS A 109 -2.37 -5.66 1.45
CA CYS A 109 -1.88 -5.97 0.13
C CYS A 109 -2.75 -7.04 -0.52
N ASN A 110 -3.75 -6.58 -1.27
CA ASN A 110 -4.64 -7.44 -2.05
C ASN A 110 -3.99 -7.85 -3.37
N ALA A 111 -2.96 -7.12 -3.79
CA ALA A 111 -2.14 -7.47 -4.92
C ALA A 111 -0.92 -8.21 -4.42
N LEU A 112 -0.77 -9.41 -4.87
CA LEU A 112 0.41 -10.17 -4.54
C LEU A 112 1.65 -9.32 -4.73
N PRO A 113 2.52 -9.23 -3.73
CA PRO A 113 3.75 -8.46 -3.80
C PRO A 113 4.73 -9.11 -4.79
N ALA A 114 4.44 -8.99 -6.07
CA ALA A 114 5.25 -9.52 -7.15
C ALA A 114 5.91 -8.41 -7.94
N GLY A 115 7.10 -8.66 -8.42
CA GLY A 115 7.86 -7.65 -9.15
C GLY A 115 8.18 -6.44 -8.27
N ASN A 116 8.00 -5.25 -8.82
CA ASN A 116 8.37 -4.00 -8.16
C ASN A 116 7.53 -3.69 -6.90
N ASN A 117 6.31 -4.20 -6.81
CA ASN A 117 5.44 -3.96 -5.66
C ASN A 117 5.90 -4.72 -4.40
N ALA A 118 6.72 -5.75 -4.58
CA ALA A 118 7.13 -6.64 -3.50
C ALA A 118 7.93 -5.93 -2.40
N TRP A 119 8.72 -4.94 -2.75
CA TRP A 119 9.60 -4.24 -1.81
C TRP A 119 9.22 -2.80 -1.53
N GLN A 120 8.22 -2.24 -2.21
CA GLN A 120 7.75 -0.87 -1.93
C GLN A 120 7.30 -0.69 -0.48
N ARG A 121 6.71 -1.74 0.10
CA ARG A 121 6.22 -1.74 1.48
C ARG A 121 7.29 -1.94 2.55
N ALA A 122 8.52 -2.29 2.14
CA ALA A 122 9.63 -2.44 3.10
C ALA A 122 9.94 -1.14 3.84
N GLY A 123 9.81 0.02 3.18
CA GLY A 123 9.95 1.32 3.81
C GLY A 123 8.92 1.57 4.91
N ARG A 124 7.67 1.18 4.67
CA ARG A 124 6.57 1.32 5.64
C ARG A 124 6.81 0.44 6.88
N ALA A 125 7.16 -0.85 6.65
CA ALA A 125 7.48 -1.76 7.74
C ALA A 125 8.66 -1.27 8.59
N LEU A 126 9.74 -0.81 7.93
CA LEU A 126 10.91 -0.27 8.63
C LEU A 126 10.56 1.00 9.42
N SER A 127 9.73 1.90 8.86
CA SER A 127 9.24 3.10 9.53
C SER A 127 8.51 2.78 10.83
N MET A 128 7.53 1.88 10.78
CA MET A 128 6.73 1.49 11.94
C MET A 128 7.58 0.81 13.01
N THR A 129 8.38 -0.18 12.62
CA THR A 129 9.22 -0.92 13.56
C THR A 129 10.28 -0.05 14.22
N SER A 130 10.88 0.90 13.48
CA SER A 130 11.85 1.87 14.03
C SER A 130 11.18 2.88 14.97
N ALA A 131 9.92 3.23 14.74
CA ALA A 131 9.12 4.06 15.64
C ALA A 131 8.53 3.25 16.81
N ASN A 132 8.90 1.99 16.97
CA ASN A 132 8.42 1.09 18.03
C ASN A 132 6.90 0.83 18.00
N ILE A 133 6.29 0.83 16.82
CA ILE A 133 4.85 0.65 16.61
C ILE A 133 4.58 -0.77 16.11
N PRO A 134 3.64 -1.53 16.71
CA PRO A 134 3.20 -2.83 16.19
C PRO A 134 2.66 -2.69 14.77
N TYR A 135 3.30 -3.39 13.83
CA TYR A 135 2.96 -3.38 12.41
C TYR A 135 2.46 -4.74 11.98
N PHE A 136 1.24 -4.78 11.46
CA PHE A 136 0.58 -5.98 10.94
C PHE A 136 0.44 -5.86 9.42
N TYR A 137 1.14 -6.71 8.71
CA TYR A 137 1.09 -6.78 7.27
C TYR A 137 0.16 -7.90 6.81
N PHE A 138 -1.01 -7.56 6.31
CA PHE A 138 -1.97 -8.48 5.71
C PHE A 138 -1.63 -8.66 4.24
N ALA A 139 -1.05 -9.81 3.90
CA ALA A 139 -0.60 -10.13 2.56
C ALA A 139 -1.49 -11.21 1.93
N GLU A 140 -2.31 -10.85 0.95
CA GLU A 140 -3.09 -11.82 0.18
C GLU A 140 -2.21 -12.53 -0.86
N ILE A 141 -2.33 -13.86 -0.91
CA ILE A 141 -1.48 -14.73 -1.71
C ILE A 141 -2.29 -15.44 -2.79
N GLY A 142 -1.70 -15.55 -3.99
CA GLY A 142 -2.20 -16.41 -5.06
C GLY A 142 -3.36 -15.84 -5.86
N GLY A 143 -3.63 -14.55 -5.75
CA GLY A 143 -4.68 -13.89 -6.50
C GLY A 143 -4.52 -14.03 -8.01
N GLN A 144 -5.60 -14.33 -8.70
CA GLN A 144 -5.68 -14.36 -10.15
C GLN A 144 -6.22 -13.03 -10.68
N GLU A 145 -5.62 -12.54 -11.76
CA GLU A 145 -6.04 -11.33 -12.48
C GLU A 145 -6.42 -11.66 -13.93
N LEU A 146 -7.22 -10.77 -14.53
CA LEU A 146 -7.38 -10.73 -15.97
C LEU A 146 -6.38 -9.73 -16.59
N ASP A 147 -5.87 -10.05 -17.75
CA ASP A 147 -5.08 -9.14 -18.56
C ASP A 147 -5.97 -8.20 -19.40
N ALA A 148 -5.35 -7.33 -20.21
CA ALA A 148 -6.07 -6.43 -21.11
C ALA A 148 -6.94 -7.17 -22.16
N ASN A 149 -6.60 -8.44 -22.47
CA ASN A 149 -7.37 -9.31 -23.37
C ASN A 149 -8.41 -10.14 -22.59
N ARG A 150 -8.58 -9.89 -21.28
CA ARG A 150 -9.49 -10.62 -20.41
C ARG A 150 -9.14 -12.11 -20.25
N GLU A 151 -7.87 -12.45 -20.45
CA GLU A 151 -7.33 -13.77 -20.15
C GLU A 151 -6.75 -13.80 -18.74
N ILE A 152 -6.84 -14.96 -18.06
CA ILE A 152 -6.30 -15.13 -16.72
C ILE A 152 -4.78 -15.07 -16.80
N LYS A 153 -4.20 -14.11 -16.06
CA LYS A 153 -2.77 -14.10 -15.83
C LYS A 153 -2.41 -15.18 -14.82
N ALA A 154 -1.30 -15.85 -15.07
CA ALA A 154 -0.70 -16.71 -14.05
C ALA A 154 -0.43 -15.90 -12.77
N PRO A 155 -0.75 -16.44 -11.58
CA PRO A 155 -0.44 -15.79 -10.32
C PRO A 155 1.05 -15.46 -10.25
N ARG A 156 1.35 -14.24 -9.80
CA ARG A 156 2.73 -13.82 -9.59
C ARG A 156 3.09 -14.08 -8.14
N PHE A 157 4.30 -14.56 -7.92
CA PHE A 157 4.82 -14.78 -6.58
C PHE A 157 6.07 -13.94 -6.33
N PRO A 158 6.24 -13.38 -5.12
CA PRO A 158 7.42 -12.59 -4.79
C PRO A 158 8.68 -13.43 -4.86
N ASN A 159 9.83 -12.77 -4.92
CA ASN A 159 11.10 -13.43 -4.63
C ASN A 159 11.14 -13.80 -3.14
N PRO A 160 11.56 -15.01 -2.76
CA PRO A 160 11.61 -15.45 -1.36
C PRO A 160 12.36 -14.50 -0.42
N ILE A 161 13.30 -13.71 -0.95
CA ILE A 161 14.04 -12.71 -0.15
C ILE A 161 13.13 -11.61 0.43
N VAL A 162 11.99 -11.33 -0.21
CA VAL A 162 11.04 -10.33 0.26
C VAL A 162 10.34 -10.78 1.54
N PRO A 163 9.58 -11.89 1.56
CA PRO A 163 8.99 -12.37 2.82
C PRO A 163 10.07 -12.77 3.84
N PHE A 164 11.25 -13.18 3.41
CA PHE A 164 12.38 -13.41 4.29
C PHE A 164 12.84 -12.14 5.02
N SER A 165 12.83 -10.98 4.38
CA SER A 165 13.16 -9.70 5.03
C SER A 165 12.21 -9.37 6.18
N TYR A 166 10.91 -9.61 5.99
CA TYR A 166 9.90 -9.45 7.06
C TYR A 166 10.11 -10.45 8.20
N LEU A 167 10.43 -11.71 7.87
CA LEU A 167 10.75 -12.73 8.86
C LEU A 167 12.01 -12.36 9.67
N SER A 168 13.04 -11.84 9.01
CA SER A 168 14.26 -11.38 9.67
C SER A 168 13.96 -10.24 10.62
N MET A 169 13.20 -9.23 10.16
CA MET A 169 12.81 -8.09 10.99
C MET A 169 11.95 -8.52 12.18
N SER A 170 10.95 -9.40 11.98
CA SER A 170 10.13 -9.92 13.07
C SER A 170 10.92 -10.78 14.06
N SER A 171 12.04 -11.34 13.65
CA SER A 171 12.92 -12.09 14.55
C SER A 171 13.74 -11.19 15.47
N ALA A 172 14.12 -10.01 14.96
CA ALA A 172 14.83 -9.00 15.74
C ALA A 172 13.89 -8.15 16.61
N THR A 173 12.67 -7.89 16.12
CA THR A 173 11.63 -7.10 16.81
C THR A 173 10.31 -7.87 16.86
N PRO A 174 10.19 -8.90 17.73
CA PRO A 174 9.12 -9.89 17.64
C PRO A 174 7.70 -9.35 17.72
N ASP A 175 7.48 -8.34 18.52
CA ASP A 175 6.18 -7.70 18.78
C ASP A 175 5.91 -6.49 17.87
N LYS A 176 6.83 -6.14 16.97
CA LYS A 176 6.75 -4.92 16.15
C LYS A 176 6.58 -5.17 14.66
N CYS A 177 6.80 -6.37 14.17
CA CYS A 177 6.66 -6.68 12.74
C CYS A 177 6.02 -8.06 12.57
N THR A 178 4.76 -8.12 12.19
CA THR A 178 4.04 -9.38 11.99
C THR A 178 3.45 -9.42 10.59
N THR A 179 3.75 -10.48 9.83
CA THR A 179 3.13 -10.74 8.55
C THR A 179 2.05 -11.80 8.69
N ILE A 180 0.88 -11.52 8.14
CA ILE A 180 -0.31 -12.37 8.16
C ILE A 180 -0.60 -12.73 6.71
N TYR A 181 -0.26 -13.95 6.30
CA TYR A 181 -0.53 -14.43 4.96
C TYR A 181 -1.96 -14.95 4.88
N MET A 182 -2.72 -14.41 3.93
CA MET A 182 -4.12 -14.73 3.69
C MET A 182 -4.28 -15.29 2.29
N PRO A 183 -5.17 -16.26 2.06
CA PRO A 183 -5.52 -16.63 0.70
C PRO A 183 -6.27 -15.49 0.03
N SER A 184 -5.86 -15.14 -1.19
CA SER A 184 -6.63 -14.19 -1.99
C SER A 184 -8.00 -14.77 -2.32
N ARG A 185 -9.02 -13.93 -2.43
CA ARG A 185 -10.36 -14.33 -2.83
C ARG A 185 -10.39 -15.02 -4.19
N SER A 186 -9.53 -14.63 -5.12
CA SER A 186 -9.40 -15.23 -6.45
C SER A 186 -8.35 -16.33 -6.54
N ILE A 187 -7.87 -16.87 -5.41
CA ILE A 187 -6.86 -17.94 -5.41
C ILE A 187 -7.44 -19.25 -6.00
N SER A 188 -6.69 -19.92 -6.86
CA SER A 188 -7.08 -21.25 -7.34
C SER A 188 -6.93 -22.30 -6.23
N LYS A 189 -7.72 -23.40 -6.32
CA LYS A 189 -7.64 -24.51 -5.36
C LYS A 189 -6.23 -25.10 -5.29
N ASP A 190 -5.57 -25.27 -6.42
CA ASP A 190 -4.22 -25.83 -6.48
C ASP A 190 -3.21 -24.92 -5.77
N THR A 191 -3.31 -23.61 -6.00
CA THR A 191 -2.43 -22.64 -5.32
C THR A 191 -2.73 -22.56 -3.82
N TYR A 192 -4.00 -22.66 -3.43
CA TYR A 192 -4.37 -22.71 -2.02
C TYR A 192 -3.75 -23.93 -1.32
N GLU A 193 -3.89 -25.13 -1.90
CA GLU A 193 -3.31 -26.36 -1.32
C GLU A 193 -1.77 -26.30 -1.23
N GLU A 194 -1.12 -25.62 -2.19
CA GLU A 194 0.33 -25.43 -2.18
C GLU A 194 0.83 -24.57 -1.00
N PHE A 195 0.05 -23.56 -0.58
CA PHE A 195 0.46 -22.62 0.47
C PHE A 195 -0.38 -22.68 1.75
N LYS A 196 -1.28 -23.64 1.89
CA LYS A 196 -2.24 -23.70 3.01
C LYS A 196 -1.60 -23.67 4.39
N ASP A 197 -0.45 -24.31 4.54
CA ASP A 197 0.26 -24.41 5.84
C ASP A 197 0.93 -23.06 6.25
N ALA A 198 1.08 -22.16 5.31
CA ALA A 198 1.58 -20.81 5.54
C ALA A 198 0.47 -19.80 5.87
N PHE A 199 -0.78 -20.08 5.51
CA PHE A 199 -1.88 -19.16 5.76
C PHE A 199 -2.18 -19.02 7.25
N ALA A 200 -2.52 -17.79 7.63
CA ALA A 200 -2.87 -17.50 9.00
C ALA A 200 -4.18 -18.19 9.40
N ASP A 201 -4.21 -18.72 10.62
CA ASP A 201 -5.45 -19.04 11.33
C ASP A 201 -6.04 -17.75 11.92
N ASN A 202 -7.00 -17.90 12.81
CA ASN A 202 -7.58 -16.77 13.51
C ASN A 202 -6.72 -16.22 14.68
N ASP A 203 -5.55 -16.77 14.93
CA ASP A 203 -4.71 -16.43 16.10
C ASP A 203 -4.27 -14.95 16.10
N TYR A 204 -4.10 -14.33 14.93
CA TYR A 204 -3.77 -12.92 14.83
C TYR A 204 -4.86 -12.01 15.43
N LYS A 205 -6.11 -12.47 15.49
CA LYS A 205 -7.21 -11.74 16.11
C LYS A 205 -6.99 -11.58 17.62
N ASN A 206 -6.40 -12.58 18.27
CA ASN A 206 -6.00 -12.47 19.69
C ASN A 206 -4.94 -11.37 19.88
N ALA A 207 -3.96 -11.30 18.99
CA ALA A 207 -2.91 -10.30 19.06
C ALA A 207 -3.46 -8.86 18.86
N ILE A 208 -4.34 -8.67 17.88
CA ILE A 208 -4.97 -7.37 17.62
C ILE A 208 -5.89 -6.99 18.78
N SER A 209 -6.76 -7.89 19.23
CA SER A 209 -7.64 -7.63 20.38
C SER A 209 -6.87 -7.24 21.65
N ALA A 210 -5.71 -7.87 21.90
CA ALA A 210 -4.86 -7.55 23.04
C ALA A 210 -4.47 -6.08 23.11
N LEU A 211 -4.17 -5.45 21.96
CA LEU A 211 -3.80 -4.04 21.88
C LEU A 211 -4.93 -3.09 22.32
N PHE A 212 -6.20 -3.47 22.08
CA PHE A 212 -7.38 -2.69 22.46
C PHE A 212 -7.89 -2.98 23.87
N THR A 213 -7.43 -4.07 24.47
CA THR A 213 -7.77 -4.46 25.85
C THR A 213 -6.64 -4.20 26.83
N GLY A 214 -5.53 -3.59 26.37
CA GLY A 214 -4.37 -3.26 27.22
C GLY A 214 -3.52 -4.47 27.61
N ASN A 215 -3.63 -5.56 26.87
CA ASN A 215 -2.83 -6.77 27.07
C ASN A 215 -1.61 -6.80 26.13
N GLU A 216 -0.62 -7.58 26.48
CA GLU A 216 0.53 -7.85 25.61
C GLU A 216 0.18 -8.88 24.51
N ILE A 217 0.85 -8.77 23.37
CA ILE A 217 0.75 -9.77 22.30
C ILE A 217 1.36 -11.08 22.77
N SER A 218 0.64 -12.18 22.64
CA SER A 218 1.08 -13.47 23.17
C SER A 218 2.34 -14.00 22.47
N GLU A 219 3.29 -14.52 23.23
CA GLU A 219 4.52 -15.13 22.71
C GLU A 219 4.22 -16.33 21.81
N GLU A 220 3.16 -17.09 22.11
CA GLU A 220 2.73 -18.23 21.31
C GLU A 220 2.32 -17.78 19.90
N PHE A 221 1.51 -16.71 19.79
CA PHE A 221 1.16 -16.13 18.50
C PHE A 221 2.39 -15.68 17.72
N LEU A 222 3.31 -14.95 18.35
CA LEU A 222 4.53 -14.48 17.69
C LEU A 222 5.39 -15.64 17.18
N LYS A 223 5.48 -16.73 17.95
CA LYS A 223 6.17 -17.95 17.53
C LYS A 223 5.48 -18.62 16.34
N ASN A 224 4.17 -18.79 16.39
CA ASN A 224 3.38 -19.40 15.31
C ASN A 224 3.44 -18.58 14.02
N SER A 225 3.33 -17.25 14.11
CA SER A 225 3.50 -16.35 12.97
C SER A 225 4.85 -16.50 12.28
N LYS A 226 5.94 -16.63 13.04
CA LYS A 226 7.29 -16.88 12.49
C LYS A 226 7.39 -18.25 11.80
N ILE A 227 6.76 -19.28 12.37
CA ILE A 227 6.73 -20.62 11.76
C ILE A 227 6.02 -20.56 10.41
N LYS A 228 4.84 -19.93 10.33
CA LYS A 228 4.08 -19.76 9.09
C LYS A 228 4.82 -18.92 8.06
N SER A 229 5.45 -17.82 8.49
CA SER A 229 6.30 -17.00 7.63
C SER A 229 7.50 -17.78 7.09
N SER A 230 8.11 -18.64 7.89
CA SER A 230 9.20 -19.51 7.45
C SER A 230 8.72 -20.53 6.43
N GLN A 231 7.54 -21.10 6.64
CA GLN A 231 6.95 -22.05 5.69
C GLN A 231 6.68 -21.36 4.36
N PHE A 232 6.07 -20.16 4.37
CA PHE A 232 5.81 -19.40 3.16
C PHE A 232 7.08 -19.08 2.35
N VAL A 233 8.17 -18.69 3.02
CA VAL A 233 9.47 -18.45 2.35
C VAL A 233 9.98 -19.72 1.69
N TYR A 234 9.86 -20.86 2.37
CA TYR A 234 10.31 -22.14 1.84
C TYR A 234 9.50 -22.59 0.63
N ASP A 235 8.17 -22.53 0.71
CA ASP A 235 7.26 -22.88 -0.38
C ASP A 235 7.50 -22.02 -1.63
N LEU A 236 7.73 -20.72 -1.43
CA LEU A 236 8.12 -19.83 -2.52
C LEU A 236 9.48 -20.19 -3.12
N ALA A 237 10.46 -20.54 -2.27
CA ALA A 237 11.79 -20.94 -2.74
C ALA A 237 11.69 -22.24 -3.55
N GLU A 238 10.89 -23.19 -3.14
CA GLU A 238 10.63 -24.41 -3.88
C GLU A 238 9.93 -24.14 -5.23
N LYS A 239 8.86 -23.36 -5.21
CA LYS A 239 8.12 -22.96 -6.42
C LYS A 239 9.02 -22.23 -7.43
N ARG A 240 9.95 -21.42 -6.96
CA ARG A 240 10.85 -20.61 -7.79
C ARG A 240 12.26 -21.18 -7.93
N LYS A 241 12.49 -22.44 -7.62
CA LYS A 241 13.83 -23.06 -7.60
C LYS A 241 14.71 -22.79 -8.81
N ARG A 242 14.14 -22.60 -10.01
CA ARG A 242 14.89 -22.27 -11.24
C ARG A 242 15.34 -20.80 -11.34
N SER A 243 14.71 -19.91 -10.61
CA SER A 243 14.95 -18.46 -10.62
C SER A 243 15.49 -17.94 -9.29
N ASN A 244 15.65 -18.79 -8.28
CA ASN A 244 16.19 -18.40 -6.99
C ASN A 244 17.70 -18.15 -7.06
N THR A 245 18.17 -17.22 -6.23
CA THR A 245 19.59 -16.91 -6.04
C THR A 245 20.27 -17.97 -5.15
N HIS A 246 19.50 -18.59 -4.25
CA HIS A 246 19.97 -19.57 -3.30
C HIS A 246 19.39 -20.95 -3.59
N SER A 247 20.14 -22.02 -3.21
CA SER A 247 19.64 -23.39 -3.21
C SER A 247 18.58 -23.58 -2.13
N LEU A 248 17.74 -24.63 -2.27
CA LEU A 248 16.75 -25.00 -1.24
C LEU A 248 17.44 -25.35 0.09
N GLU A 249 18.62 -25.97 0.03
CA GLU A 249 19.41 -26.26 1.23
C GLU A 249 19.83 -25.00 1.97
N THR A 250 20.26 -23.98 1.24
CA THR A 250 20.58 -22.66 1.82
C THR A 250 19.36 -22.01 2.46
N TRP A 251 18.21 -22.02 1.78
CA TRP A 251 16.96 -21.53 2.36
C TRP A 251 16.59 -22.28 3.64
N GLN A 252 16.72 -23.62 3.67
CA GLN A 252 16.42 -24.42 4.87
C GLN A 252 17.33 -24.05 6.04
N LYS A 253 18.62 -23.81 5.80
CA LYS A 253 19.57 -23.34 6.84
C LYS A 253 19.18 -21.98 7.38
N LEU A 254 18.85 -21.02 6.50
CA LEU A 254 18.41 -19.69 6.88
C LEU A 254 17.14 -19.72 7.73
N LEU A 255 16.15 -20.50 7.31
CA LEU A 255 14.87 -20.63 8.02
C LEU A 255 15.01 -21.33 9.37
N ASN A 256 15.89 -22.32 9.48
CA ASN A 256 16.18 -22.96 10.77
C ASN A 256 16.83 -21.96 11.75
N SER A 257 17.70 -21.08 11.26
CA SER A 257 18.28 -20.02 12.08
C SER A 257 17.22 -19.02 12.55
N ALA A 258 16.27 -18.65 11.68
CA ALA A 258 15.15 -17.78 12.02
C ALA A 258 14.24 -18.40 13.10
N LYS A 259 13.91 -19.70 12.98
CA LYS A 259 13.10 -20.43 13.98
C LYS A 259 13.74 -20.42 15.37
N LEU A 260 15.06 -20.40 15.43
CA LEU A 260 15.82 -20.36 16.69
C LEU A 260 15.96 -18.93 17.25
N GLY A 261 15.36 -17.93 16.62
CA GLY A 261 15.46 -16.53 17.05
C GLY A 261 16.87 -15.93 16.91
N LYS A 262 17.75 -16.59 16.15
CA LYS A 262 19.10 -16.08 15.92
C LYS A 262 19.08 -14.99 14.86
N PRO A 263 19.93 -13.96 14.99
CA PRO A 263 20.10 -12.96 13.94
C PRO A 263 20.47 -13.65 12.62
N LEU A 264 19.77 -13.28 11.54
CA LEU A 264 19.99 -13.86 10.21
C LEU A 264 21.14 -13.16 9.46
N ALA A 265 21.63 -12.05 10.00
CA ALA A 265 22.79 -11.34 9.51
C ALA A 265 24.04 -12.24 9.47
N GLY A 266 24.83 -12.17 8.41
CA GLY A 266 26.06 -12.89 8.24
C GLY A 266 25.96 -14.33 7.72
N HIS A 267 24.75 -14.88 7.58
CA HIS A 267 24.55 -16.28 7.10
C HIS A 267 24.06 -16.36 5.65
N LEU A 268 23.87 -15.25 4.97
CA LEU A 268 23.39 -15.20 3.59
C LEU A 268 24.58 -15.47 2.63
N LEU A 269 24.85 -16.72 2.38
CA LEU A 269 25.83 -17.15 1.41
C LEU A 269 25.15 -17.39 0.06
N SER A 270 25.64 -16.80 -0.99
CA SER A 270 25.12 -16.98 -2.34
C SER A 270 25.86 -18.08 -3.06
N ASP A 271 25.12 -18.94 -3.73
CA ASP A 271 25.70 -19.97 -4.58
C ASP A 271 26.08 -19.41 -5.97
N ASN A 272 25.50 -18.29 -6.41
CA ASN A 272 25.78 -17.67 -7.71
C ASN A 272 25.37 -16.21 -7.85
N LEU A 273 26.26 -15.37 -8.30
CA LEU A 273 26.03 -13.99 -8.67
C LEU A 273 25.42 -13.88 -10.08
N LYS A 274 24.08 -13.80 -10.19
CA LYS A 274 23.40 -13.61 -11.48
C LYS A 274 22.97 -12.15 -11.70
N TRP A 275 23.94 -11.26 -11.90
CA TRP A 275 23.71 -9.81 -11.91
C TRP A 275 23.45 -9.18 -13.26
N THR A 276 23.46 -9.88 -14.34
CA THR A 276 24.03 -9.33 -15.55
C THR A 276 23.09 -8.83 -16.62
N LYS A 277 21.77 -8.89 -16.43
CA LYS A 277 20.87 -8.53 -17.56
C LYS A 277 20.22 -7.14 -17.51
N LYS A 278 20.07 -6.52 -16.33
CA LYS A 278 19.42 -5.20 -16.22
C LYS A 278 20.34 -4.02 -15.95
N ILE A 279 21.54 -4.28 -15.48
CA ILE A 279 22.56 -3.23 -15.36
C ILE A 279 23.18 -3.07 -16.75
N SER A 280 22.55 -2.23 -17.57
CA SER A 280 22.96 -2.08 -18.97
C SER A 280 24.31 -1.37 -19.06
N ILE A 281 25.22 -1.98 -19.77
CA ILE A 281 26.55 -1.45 -20.11
C ILE A 281 26.43 -0.09 -20.82
N GLU A 282 25.32 0.15 -21.52
CA GLU A 282 25.06 1.40 -22.25
C GLU A 282 24.83 2.60 -21.36
N SER A 283 24.35 2.39 -20.12
CA SER A 283 24.03 3.48 -19.20
C SER A 283 25.23 3.95 -18.37
N ASN A 284 26.23 3.08 -18.17
CA ASN A 284 27.42 3.43 -17.38
C ASN A 284 28.63 2.51 -17.69
N PRO A 285 29.70 3.01 -18.26
CA PRO A 285 30.88 2.21 -18.65
C PRO A 285 31.72 1.71 -17.49
N SER A 286 31.66 2.31 -16.31
CA SER A 286 32.43 1.87 -15.13
C SER A 286 31.73 0.81 -14.28
N LEU A 287 30.40 0.78 -14.29
CA LEU A 287 29.64 -0.19 -13.49
C LEU A 287 29.97 -1.66 -13.80
N PRO A 288 30.18 -2.09 -15.05
CA PRO A 288 30.63 -3.45 -15.34
C PRO A 288 31.98 -3.79 -14.70
N LYS A 289 32.89 -2.81 -14.57
CA LYS A 289 34.19 -3.00 -13.90
C LYS A 289 34.00 -3.19 -12.40
N LEU A 290 33.11 -2.42 -11.76
CA LEU A 290 32.76 -2.59 -10.37
C LEU A 290 32.14 -3.99 -10.11
N ILE A 291 31.26 -4.44 -10.99
CA ILE A 291 30.64 -5.78 -10.88
C ILE A 291 31.71 -6.87 -11.09
N ALA A 292 32.61 -6.71 -12.04
CA ALA A 292 33.70 -7.64 -12.24
C ALA A 292 34.64 -7.72 -11.02
N LEU A 293 34.89 -6.59 -10.38
CA LEU A 293 35.65 -6.51 -9.14
C LEU A 293 34.93 -7.29 -8.00
N LEU A 294 33.64 -7.08 -7.81
CA LEU A 294 32.87 -7.79 -6.79
C LEU A 294 32.84 -9.30 -7.02
N LYS A 295 32.78 -9.73 -8.28
CA LYS A 295 32.93 -11.15 -8.65
C LYS A 295 34.29 -11.71 -8.32
N LEU A 296 35.36 -10.94 -8.60
CA LEU A 296 36.73 -11.31 -8.28
C LEU A 296 36.95 -11.46 -6.76
N LEU A 297 36.24 -10.67 -5.97
CA LEU A 297 36.27 -10.75 -4.50
C LEU A 297 35.42 -11.89 -3.94
N GLU A 298 34.74 -12.63 -4.80
CA GLU A 298 33.85 -13.74 -4.39
C GLU A 298 32.86 -13.30 -3.31
N VAL A 299 32.18 -12.18 -3.53
CA VAL A 299 31.20 -11.65 -2.59
C VAL A 299 29.90 -12.44 -2.64
N SER A 300 29.22 -12.53 -1.50
CA SER A 300 27.91 -13.16 -1.41
C SER A 300 26.84 -12.25 -2.02
N ALA A 301 26.02 -12.79 -2.94
CA ALA A 301 24.86 -12.09 -3.47
C ALA A 301 23.58 -12.47 -2.72
N ILE A 302 22.71 -11.49 -2.55
CA ILE A 302 21.39 -11.64 -1.96
C ILE A 302 20.40 -11.04 -2.94
N GLY A 303 19.28 -11.68 -3.15
CA GLY A 303 18.25 -11.14 -4.02
C GLY A 303 18.37 -11.64 -5.47
N SER A 304 17.79 -10.88 -6.37
CA SER A 304 17.67 -11.23 -7.79
C SER A 304 18.23 -10.13 -8.69
N VAL A 305 18.11 -10.35 -10.00
CA VAL A 305 18.46 -9.33 -11.01
C VAL A 305 17.68 -8.02 -10.80
N ASP A 306 16.47 -8.09 -10.22
CA ASP A 306 15.62 -6.92 -9.96
C ASP A 306 15.94 -6.27 -8.61
N MET A 307 16.58 -7.00 -7.69
CA MET A 307 16.99 -6.56 -6.35
C MET A 307 18.48 -6.91 -6.13
N PRO A 308 19.39 -6.19 -6.75
CA PRO A 308 20.79 -6.53 -6.69
C PRO A 308 21.43 -6.03 -5.38
N PHE A 309 21.63 -6.96 -4.45
CA PHE A 309 22.39 -6.75 -3.23
C PHE A 309 23.62 -7.67 -3.23
N CYS A 310 24.67 -7.25 -2.59
CA CYS A 310 25.74 -8.15 -2.19
C CYS A 310 26.24 -7.85 -0.78
N VAL A 311 26.79 -8.87 -0.14
CA VAL A 311 27.46 -8.76 1.15
C VAL A 311 28.94 -8.95 0.96
N ILE A 312 29.70 -8.05 1.53
CA ILE A 312 31.15 -8.09 1.55
C ILE A 312 31.57 -8.30 3.00
N ASP A 313 32.13 -9.46 3.23
CA ASP A 313 32.69 -9.85 4.52
C ASP A 313 33.76 -8.84 4.97
N THR A 314 33.83 -8.61 6.28
CA THR A 314 34.79 -7.70 6.90
C THR A 314 36.23 -7.96 6.44
N SER A 315 36.59 -9.24 6.28
CA SER A 315 37.95 -9.64 5.81
C SER A 315 38.29 -9.19 4.39
N LYS A 316 37.28 -8.91 3.56
CA LYS A 316 37.44 -8.53 2.16
C LYS A 316 37.43 -7.01 1.92
N LYS A 317 37.01 -6.21 2.94
CA LYS A 317 36.84 -4.77 2.79
C LYS A 317 38.13 -4.00 2.49
N ALA A 318 39.23 -4.36 3.09
CA ALA A 318 40.52 -3.74 2.82
C ALA A 318 40.92 -3.90 1.34
N LYS A 319 40.78 -5.12 0.80
CA LYS A 319 41.01 -5.40 -0.63
C LYS A 319 40.03 -4.67 -1.53
N LEU A 320 38.73 -4.60 -1.14
CA LEU A 320 37.74 -3.81 -1.87
C LEU A 320 38.15 -2.34 -1.95
N ALA A 321 38.56 -1.73 -0.84
CA ALA A 321 38.98 -0.33 -0.79
C ALA A 321 40.18 -0.06 -1.70
N GLU A 322 41.16 -0.97 -1.70
CA GLU A 322 42.32 -0.87 -2.59
C GLU A 322 41.90 -0.92 -4.08
N GLU A 323 41.05 -1.87 -4.44
CA GLU A 323 40.63 -2.04 -5.81
C GLU A 323 39.69 -0.92 -6.30
N LEU A 324 38.82 -0.39 -5.40
CA LEU A 324 38.00 0.78 -5.70
C LEU A 324 38.88 2.02 -5.94
N SER A 325 39.94 2.19 -5.15
CA SER A 325 40.92 3.27 -5.36
C SER A 325 41.62 3.16 -6.71
N LYS A 326 41.97 1.95 -7.16
CA LYS A 326 42.49 1.73 -8.52
C LYS A 326 41.47 2.03 -9.61
N LEU A 327 40.19 1.68 -9.38
CA LEU A 327 39.13 1.85 -10.36
C LEU A 327 38.72 3.32 -10.57
N TYR A 328 38.62 4.08 -9.48
CA TYR A 328 38.06 5.44 -9.47
C TYR A 328 39.12 6.53 -9.24
N GLY A 329 40.33 6.17 -8.82
CA GLY A 329 41.46 7.08 -8.63
C GLY A 329 41.16 8.21 -7.64
N GLU A 330 41.59 9.42 -7.98
CA GLU A 330 41.43 10.63 -7.15
C GLU A 330 39.97 11.09 -6.95
N THR A 331 39.01 10.47 -7.63
CA THR A 331 37.61 10.78 -7.45
C THR A 331 37.01 10.14 -6.19
N LEU A 332 37.72 9.25 -5.49
CA LEU A 332 37.39 8.78 -4.17
C LEU A 332 38.12 9.57 -3.09
N SER A 333 37.43 9.92 -2.02
CA SER A 333 38.07 10.58 -0.89
C SER A 333 38.86 9.58 -0.03
N ASN A 334 39.95 10.05 0.57
CA ASN A 334 40.70 9.25 1.54
C ASN A 334 39.82 8.87 2.74
N GLU A 335 38.94 9.77 3.18
CA GLU A 335 38.01 9.52 4.28
C GLU A 335 37.10 8.30 4.02
N PHE A 336 36.55 8.19 2.79
CA PHE A 336 35.75 7.03 2.39
C PHE A 336 36.57 5.75 2.36
N VAL A 337 37.77 5.81 1.78
CA VAL A 337 38.65 4.64 1.68
C VAL A 337 39.07 4.15 3.07
N ASP A 338 39.41 5.07 3.98
CA ASP A 338 39.80 4.74 5.35
C ASP A 338 38.61 4.21 6.15
N TRP A 339 37.42 4.79 6.00
CA TRP A 339 36.19 4.28 6.60
C TRP A 339 35.91 2.84 6.13
N LEU A 340 36.05 2.59 4.83
CA LEU A 340 35.81 1.26 4.26
C LEU A 340 36.75 0.20 4.80
N LYS A 341 38.05 0.57 4.98
CA LYS A 341 39.09 -0.33 5.53
C LYS A 341 38.88 -0.64 7.01
N ASN A 342 38.50 0.38 7.79
CA ASN A 342 38.52 0.32 9.26
C ASN A 342 37.18 -0.05 9.89
N SER A 343 36.10 -0.14 9.11
CA SER A 343 34.80 -0.55 9.62
C SER A 343 34.83 -2.00 10.12
N ASP A 344 34.24 -2.25 11.28
CA ASP A 344 34.19 -3.56 11.96
C ASP A 344 33.00 -4.42 11.55
N LYS A 345 32.03 -3.87 10.80
CA LYS A 345 30.82 -4.55 10.34
C LYS A 345 30.95 -5.02 8.89
N ASP A 346 30.24 -6.08 8.55
CA ASP A 346 30.06 -6.50 7.16
C ASP A 346 29.37 -5.39 6.35
N LEU A 347 29.60 -5.38 5.05
CA LEU A 347 29.14 -4.35 4.15
C LEU A 347 28.08 -4.91 3.20
N VAL A 348 26.93 -4.29 3.17
CA VAL A 348 25.89 -4.53 2.17
C VAL A 348 25.97 -3.46 1.10
N VAL A 349 26.11 -3.88 -0.16
CA VAL A 349 26.09 -3.00 -1.33
C VAL A 349 24.75 -3.14 -2.02
N VAL A 350 24.03 -2.03 -2.15
CA VAL A 350 22.72 -1.93 -2.81
C VAL A 350 22.87 -1.14 -4.11
N PHE A 351 22.43 -1.70 -5.23
CA PHE A 351 22.52 -1.04 -6.53
C PHE A 351 21.21 -0.38 -6.90
N ILE A 352 21.22 0.94 -7.13
CA ILE A 352 20.03 1.75 -7.37
C ILE A 352 20.08 2.36 -8.76
N ALA A 353 19.13 1.90 -9.62
CA ALA A 353 18.97 2.36 -10.99
C ALA A 353 17.92 3.46 -11.17
N GLY A 354 17.05 3.64 -10.21
CA GLY A 354 15.72 4.21 -10.29
C GLY A 354 15.56 5.71 -10.42
N PHE A 355 16.40 6.36 -11.22
CA PHE A 355 16.21 7.78 -11.53
C PHE A 355 15.47 7.95 -12.85
N LYS A 356 14.27 7.39 -12.97
CA LYS A 356 13.42 7.72 -14.10
C LYS A 356 12.90 9.16 -13.94
N PRO A 357 12.73 9.90 -15.07
CA PRO A 357 12.36 11.32 -15.04
C PRO A 357 10.96 11.61 -14.45
N ARG A 358 10.13 10.59 -14.28
CA ARG A 358 8.77 10.72 -13.74
C ARG A 358 8.71 10.16 -12.33
N GLY A 359 8.19 10.95 -11.38
CA GLY A 359 8.20 10.67 -9.94
C GLY A 359 7.62 9.30 -9.53
N ASP A 360 6.58 8.81 -10.20
CA ASP A 360 5.95 7.52 -9.89
C ASP A 360 6.83 6.31 -10.24
N ASP A 361 7.73 6.44 -11.18
CA ASP A 361 8.61 5.36 -11.62
C ASP A 361 9.77 5.07 -10.65
N SER A 362 9.99 5.91 -9.64
CA SER A 362 11.04 5.70 -8.62
C SER A 362 10.56 4.89 -7.40
N ARG A 363 9.26 4.65 -7.27
CA ARG A 363 8.66 3.92 -6.12
C ARG A 363 9.30 2.56 -5.85
N PRO A 364 9.56 1.71 -6.85
CA PRO A 364 10.21 0.42 -6.59
C PRO A 364 11.58 0.54 -5.96
N ASP A 365 12.41 1.44 -6.47
CA ASP A 365 13.79 1.57 -6.00
C ASP A 365 13.87 2.20 -4.61
N ARG A 366 12.84 2.96 -4.22
CA ARG A 366 12.68 3.52 -2.88
C ARG A 366 12.65 2.45 -1.79
N GLY A 367 12.10 1.26 -2.07
CA GLY A 367 12.03 0.14 -1.14
C GLY A 367 13.32 -0.71 -1.04
N LEU A 368 14.33 -0.51 -1.89
CA LEU A 368 15.50 -1.39 -1.95
C LEU A 368 16.39 -1.27 -0.71
N VAL A 369 16.70 -0.06 -0.27
CA VAL A 369 17.55 0.16 0.92
C VAL A 369 16.80 -0.26 2.21
N PRO A 370 15.51 0.09 2.39
CA PRO A 370 14.71 -0.47 3.47
C PRO A 370 14.70 -2.00 3.50
N LEU A 371 14.52 -2.65 2.34
CA LEU A 371 14.55 -4.10 2.24
C LEU A 371 15.90 -4.68 2.70
N ALA A 372 17.00 -4.08 2.26
CA ALA A 372 18.33 -4.47 2.70
C ALA A 372 18.48 -4.35 4.23
N ARG A 373 18.02 -3.25 4.82
CA ARG A 373 18.05 -3.07 6.27
C ARG A 373 17.22 -4.11 7.01
N MET A 374 16.02 -4.43 6.49
CA MET A 374 15.16 -5.46 7.09
C MET A 374 15.79 -6.86 7.06
N ILE A 375 16.47 -7.24 5.96
CA ILE A 375 17.18 -8.52 5.83
C ILE A 375 18.21 -8.68 6.95
N PHE A 376 18.91 -7.62 7.32
CA PHE A 376 19.97 -7.62 8.33
C PHE A 376 19.52 -7.06 9.69
N ALA A 377 18.23 -7.01 9.94
CA ALA A 377 17.66 -6.52 11.21
C ALA A 377 18.21 -5.14 11.63
N ASN A 378 18.52 -4.29 10.66
CA ASN A 378 18.87 -2.89 10.74
C ASN A 378 20.31 -2.54 11.20
N ASP A 379 20.93 -3.22 12.17
CA ASP A 379 22.13 -2.67 12.83
C ASP A 379 23.44 -3.45 12.65
N ASP A 380 23.37 -4.69 12.19
CA ASP A 380 24.57 -5.55 12.15
C ASP A 380 25.47 -5.35 10.92
N VAL A 381 25.09 -4.45 10.01
CA VAL A 381 25.83 -4.21 8.76
C VAL A 381 25.94 -2.73 8.44
N ASN A 382 26.99 -2.38 7.69
CA ASN A 382 27.04 -1.11 6.99
C ASN A 382 26.41 -1.23 5.61
N VAL A 383 25.74 -0.19 5.14
CA VAL A 383 25.10 -0.15 3.82
C VAL A 383 25.77 0.90 2.94
N ILE A 384 26.20 0.50 1.74
CA ILE A 384 26.58 1.41 0.65
C ILE A 384 25.52 1.34 -0.43
N SER A 385 24.94 2.48 -0.77
CA SER A 385 24.10 2.61 -1.95
C SER A 385 24.92 3.02 -3.16
N VAL A 386 24.99 2.17 -4.18
CA VAL A 386 25.62 2.48 -5.47
C VAL A 386 24.57 3.06 -6.40
N VAL A 387 24.64 4.36 -6.61
CA VAL A 387 23.71 5.12 -7.44
C VAL A 387 24.29 5.23 -8.85
N TYR A 388 23.68 4.56 -9.83
CA TYR A 388 24.18 4.54 -11.20
C TYR A 388 23.20 5.11 -12.26
N GLY A 389 21.96 5.38 -11.89
CA GLY A 389 21.00 6.02 -12.77
C GLY A 389 21.34 7.47 -13.10
N PRO A 390 20.77 8.03 -14.17
CA PRO A 390 21.00 9.43 -14.55
C PRO A 390 20.26 10.39 -13.61
N ALA A 391 20.94 11.48 -13.23
CA ALA A 391 20.31 12.59 -12.52
C ALA A 391 20.78 13.95 -13.09
N LYS A 392 20.10 15.03 -12.71
CA LYS A 392 20.48 16.38 -13.12
C LYS A 392 21.73 16.84 -12.38
N ALA A 393 22.53 17.71 -12.99
CA ALA A 393 23.75 18.27 -12.37
C ALA A 393 23.47 18.87 -10.98
N ILE A 394 22.35 19.58 -10.81
CA ILE A 394 21.95 20.14 -9.51
C ILE A 394 21.71 19.07 -8.45
N THR A 395 21.28 17.88 -8.81
CA THR A 395 21.11 16.77 -7.88
C THR A 395 22.46 16.29 -7.37
N TRP A 396 23.45 16.17 -8.26
CA TRP A 396 24.81 15.80 -7.87
C TRP A 396 25.45 16.86 -6.98
N SER A 397 25.33 18.15 -7.34
CA SER A 397 25.84 19.25 -6.50
C SER A 397 25.27 19.15 -5.07
N ARG A 398 23.95 19.05 -4.93
CA ARG A 398 23.29 18.92 -3.64
C ARG A 398 23.72 17.69 -2.84
N LEU A 399 23.92 16.56 -3.52
CA LEU A 399 24.37 15.33 -2.87
C LEU A 399 25.72 15.52 -2.18
N PHE A 400 26.65 16.24 -2.81
CA PHE A 400 28.01 16.45 -2.28
C PHE A 400 28.09 17.62 -1.29
N GLU A 401 27.21 18.61 -1.42
CA GLU A 401 27.16 19.77 -0.54
C GLU A 401 26.38 19.45 0.76
N ASP A 402 25.16 18.93 0.61
CA ASP A 402 24.29 18.56 1.71
C ASP A 402 23.30 17.47 1.26
N PRO A 403 23.62 16.18 1.50
CA PRO A 403 22.75 15.06 1.08
C PRO A 403 21.36 15.12 1.72
N TYR A 404 21.20 15.72 2.91
CA TYR A 404 19.93 15.82 3.59
C TYR A 404 18.94 16.78 2.90
N MET A 405 19.43 17.76 2.16
CA MET A 405 18.56 18.58 1.31
C MET A 405 17.84 17.76 0.21
N LEU A 406 18.44 16.68 -0.25
CA LEU A 406 17.79 15.78 -1.20
C LEU A 406 16.74 14.92 -0.52
N SER A 407 16.98 14.46 0.70
CA SER A 407 16.05 13.62 1.45
C SER A 407 14.77 14.36 1.86
N ALA A 408 14.83 15.67 2.03
CA ALA A 408 13.70 16.48 2.52
C ALA A 408 12.48 16.47 1.58
N ASN A 409 12.66 16.26 0.27
CA ASN A 409 11.59 16.42 -0.72
C ASN A 409 11.46 15.24 -1.70
N ASN A 410 12.16 14.14 -1.49
CA ASN A 410 12.17 13.02 -2.42
C ASN A 410 12.37 11.70 -1.67
N GLY A 411 11.35 10.86 -1.63
CA GLY A 411 11.36 9.62 -0.86
C GLY A 411 12.43 8.60 -1.32
N LEU A 412 12.86 8.60 -2.58
CA LEU A 412 13.98 7.76 -3.01
C LEU A 412 15.28 8.23 -2.37
N TRP A 413 15.57 9.54 -2.42
CA TRP A 413 16.75 10.10 -1.77
C TRP A 413 16.67 10.02 -0.25
N GLU A 414 15.49 10.13 0.32
CA GLU A 414 15.27 9.90 1.74
C GLU A 414 15.72 8.49 2.15
N ALA A 415 15.25 7.45 1.42
CA ALA A 415 15.66 6.07 1.68
C ALA A 415 17.18 5.87 1.50
N ILE A 416 17.77 6.44 0.46
CA ILE A 416 19.20 6.33 0.20
C ILE A 416 20.02 7.03 1.31
N VAL A 417 19.70 8.29 1.61
CA VAL A 417 20.49 9.10 2.54
C VAL A 417 20.30 8.64 3.98
N ASN A 418 19.06 8.39 4.41
CA ASN A 418 18.79 8.09 5.81
C ASN A 418 19.13 6.64 6.20
N LEU A 419 19.21 5.72 5.22
CA LEU A 419 19.45 4.30 5.50
C LEU A 419 20.81 3.79 5.04
N SER A 420 21.61 4.59 4.34
CA SER A 420 22.98 4.21 3.96
C SER A 420 24.02 4.81 4.90
N ASN A 421 25.14 4.14 5.07
CA ASN A 421 26.32 4.68 5.74
C ASN A 421 27.22 5.42 4.76
N ALA A 422 27.14 5.05 3.48
CA ALA A 422 27.84 5.74 2.40
C ALA A 422 27.06 5.62 1.08
N ILE A 423 27.29 6.56 0.19
CA ILE A 423 26.78 6.57 -1.17
C ILE A 423 27.98 6.59 -2.13
N LEU A 424 27.96 5.70 -3.11
CA LEU A 424 28.92 5.68 -4.21
C LEU A 424 28.17 6.01 -5.50
N VAL A 425 28.57 7.09 -6.18
CA VAL A 425 27.96 7.50 -7.44
C VAL A 425 28.76 6.96 -8.62
N ASP A 426 28.12 6.12 -9.41
CA ASP A 426 28.70 5.59 -10.64
C ASP A 426 27.78 5.85 -11.85
N SER A 427 27.32 7.09 -11.99
CA SER A 427 26.44 7.55 -13.05
C SER A 427 27.19 8.23 -14.19
N LYS A 428 26.76 8.00 -15.43
CA LYS A 428 27.28 8.67 -16.62
C LYS A 428 26.98 10.18 -16.65
N THR A 429 26.02 10.64 -15.86
CA THR A 429 25.66 12.08 -15.76
C THR A 429 26.44 12.80 -14.67
N LEU A 430 27.27 12.09 -13.92
CA LEU A 430 28.19 12.73 -12.98
C LEU A 430 29.30 13.48 -13.76
N PRO A 431 29.55 14.76 -13.46
CA PRO A 431 30.62 15.51 -14.13
C PRO A 431 31.98 14.83 -14.01
N VAL A 432 32.78 14.92 -15.05
CA VAL A 432 34.14 14.34 -15.09
C VAL A 432 35.00 15.00 -14.00
N GLY A 433 35.73 14.18 -13.25
CA GLY A 433 36.59 14.64 -12.15
C GLY A 433 35.83 14.96 -10.85
N GLN A 434 34.53 14.88 -10.85
CA GLN A 434 33.73 15.06 -9.64
C GLN A 434 33.98 13.90 -8.65
N ARG A 435 34.00 14.21 -7.34
CA ARG A 435 33.99 13.20 -6.25
C ARG A 435 32.83 12.23 -6.44
N ARG A 436 33.05 10.95 -6.10
CA ARG A 436 32.07 9.87 -6.30
C ARG A 436 31.47 9.34 -5.00
N ASP A 437 32.07 9.62 -3.87
CA ASP A 437 31.64 9.10 -2.58
C ASP A 437 31.07 10.17 -1.67
N VAL A 438 30.11 9.78 -0.84
CA VAL A 438 29.59 10.58 0.25
C VAL A 438 29.46 9.68 1.47
N LEU A 439 30.13 10.01 2.56
CA LEU A 439 29.89 9.39 3.85
C LEU A 439 28.69 10.07 4.52
N ILE A 440 27.74 9.27 4.94
CA ILE A 440 26.55 9.74 5.65
C ILE A 440 26.84 9.66 7.15
N LYS A 441 26.86 10.82 7.79
CA LYS A 441 26.93 10.90 9.24
C LYS A 441 25.55 10.66 9.84
N ALA A 442 25.43 9.68 10.72
CA ALA A 442 24.15 9.43 11.40
C ALA A 442 23.67 10.73 12.07
N GLN A 443 22.49 11.19 11.71
CA GLN A 443 21.83 12.22 12.48
C GLN A 443 21.36 11.56 13.78
N ALA A 444 21.64 12.18 14.92
CA ALA A 444 21.05 11.75 16.18
C ALA A 444 19.52 11.85 16.02
N SER A 445 18.82 10.72 16.09
CA SER A 445 17.37 10.72 16.16
C SER A 445 16.99 11.45 17.44
N LYS A 446 16.39 12.62 17.32
CA LYS A 446 15.72 13.27 18.45
C LYS A 446 14.41 12.51 18.65
N VAL A 447 14.43 11.48 19.46
CA VAL A 447 13.22 10.92 20.02
C VAL A 447 12.76 11.94 21.08
N GLU A 448 11.99 12.90 20.64
CA GLU A 448 11.20 13.75 21.52
C GLU A 448 9.91 13.00 21.81
N ASP A 449 9.39 13.15 22.99
CA ASP A 449 8.19 12.57 23.58
C ASP A 449 7.25 11.78 22.62
N THR A 450 6.90 10.56 22.98
CA THR A 450 6.09 9.63 22.19
C THR A 450 4.61 9.98 22.09
N SER A 451 4.19 11.13 22.63
CA SER A 451 2.82 11.63 22.55
C SER A 451 2.72 12.82 21.60
N LEU A 452 1.70 12.81 20.73
CA LEU A 452 1.46 13.91 19.79
C LEU A 452 0.36 14.84 20.21
N ALA A 453 0.52 16.09 19.79
CA ALA A 453 -0.61 16.99 19.69
C ALA A 453 -1.69 16.42 18.77
N ARG A 454 -2.97 16.58 19.12
CA ARG A 454 -4.09 16.12 18.30
C ARG A 454 -4.03 16.68 16.89
N PHE A 455 -4.35 15.84 15.94
CA PHE A 455 -4.63 16.25 14.57
C PHE A 455 -6.00 16.96 14.58
N SER A 456 -6.04 18.27 14.44
CA SER A 456 -7.27 19.05 14.69
C SER A 456 -7.77 19.88 13.52
N ASN A 457 -6.95 20.15 12.52
CA ASN A 457 -7.32 21.04 11.42
C ASN A 457 -7.37 20.31 10.08
N ILE A 458 -8.28 20.74 9.22
CA ILE A 458 -8.42 20.22 7.86
C ILE A 458 -7.84 21.28 6.91
N PRO A 459 -6.58 21.18 6.50
CA PRO A 459 -5.94 22.24 5.73
C PRO A 459 -6.28 22.23 4.23
N ARG A 460 -6.64 21.05 3.68
CA ARG A 460 -6.87 20.89 2.23
C ARG A 460 -7.89 19.82 1.93
N PHE A 461 -8.84 20.17 1.05
CA PHE A 461 -9.77 19.22 0.46
C PHE A 461 -9.29 18.82 -0.93
N GLY A 462 -9.63 17.60 -1.37
CA GLY A 462 -9.25 17.06 -2.66
C GLY A 462 -10.21 16.00 -3.18
N GLU A 463 -9.83 15.32 -4.23
CA GLU A 463 -10.62 14.25 -4.87
C GLU A 463 -11.04 13.16 -3.86
N HIS A 464 -10.16 12.81 -2.92
CA HIS A 464 -10.47 11.83 -1.88
C HIS A 464 -11.65 12.21 -0.98
N ASP A 465 -11.87 13.51 -0.76
CA ASP A 465 -13.01 13.98 0.03
C ASP A 465 -14.31 13.84 -0.74
N VAL A 466 -14.27 14.09 -2.05
CA VAL A 466 -15.41 13.87 -2.96
C VAL A 466 -15.78 12.40 -2.95
N ASP A 467 -14.80 11.51 -3.11
CA ASP A 467 -15.00 10.05 -3.05
C ASP A 467 -15.55 9.61 -1.68
N SER A 468 -15.00 10.13 -0.60
CA SER A 468 -15.43 9.78 0.76
C SER A 468 -16.87 10.18 1.03
N VAL A 469 -17.29 11.37 0.60
CA VAL A 469 -18.66 11.84 0.77
C VAL A 469 -19.64 10.97 -0.01
N LEU A 470 -19.35 10.65 -1.28
CA LEU A 470 -20.20 9.77 -2.07
C LEU A 470 -20.28 8.37 -1.46
N HIS A 471 -19.13 7.81 -1.10
CA HIS A 471 -19.09 6.50 -0.44
C HIS A 471 -19.93 6.48 0.84
N LEU A 472 -19.76 7.45 1.72
CA LEU A 472 -20.55 7.56 2.95
C LEU A 472 -22.05 7.67 2.69
N ILE A 473 -22.48 8.35 1.64
CA ILE A 473 -23.90 8.49 1.30
C ILE A 473 -24.50 7.16 0.84
N PHE A 474 -23.81 6.46 -0.08
CA PHE A 474 -24.36 5.30 -0.76
C PHE A 474 -24.04 3.96 -0.09
N SER A 475 -22.95 3.87 0.68
CA SER A 475 -22.57 2.63 1.37
C SER A 475 -23.59 2.21 2.43
N ASN A 476 -23.67 0.89 2.68
CA ASN A 476 -24.57 0.30 3.66
C ASN A 476 -26.04 0.74 3.47
N SER A 477 -26.52 0.68 2.24
CA SER A 477 -27.86 1.14 1.85
C SER A 477 -28.67 0.04 1.15
N GLU A 478 -28.30 -1.24 1.31
CA GLU A 478 -28.96 -2.40 0.71
C GLU A 478 -30.44 -2.46 1.11
N ASP A 479 -30.79 -2.13 2.35
CA ASP A 479 -32.17 -2.07 2.83
C ASP A 479 -33.03 -1.05 2.05
N ASN A 480 -32.39 -0.09 1.37
CA ASN A 480 -33.04 0.88 0.49
C ASN A 480 -32.91 0.52 -1.00
N GLY A 481 -32.55 -0.72 -1.31
CA GLY A 481 -32.40 -1.19 -2.68
C GLY A 481 -31.20 -0.60 -3.42
N VAL A 482 -30.16 -0.13 -2.70
CA VAL A 482 -28.95 0.47 -3.26
C VAL A 482 -27.71 -0.25 -2.76
N PHE A 483 -26.88 -0.67 -3.69
CA PHE A 483 -25.56 -1.21 -3.43
C PHE A 483 -24.49 -0.34 -4.07
N GLU A 484 -23.46 0.00 -3.32
CA GLU A 484 -22.35 0.82 -3.79
C GLU A 484 -21.02 0.06 -3.73
N SER A 485 -20.26 0.17 -4.80
CA SER A 485 -18.88 -0.31 -4.86
C SER A 485 -17.94 0.85 -5.20
N LEU A 486 -16.98 1.11 -4.33
CA LEU A 486 -15.87 2.00 -4.63
C LEU A 486 -14.85 1.23 -5.49
N CYS A 487 -14.65 1.70 -6.71
CA CYS A 487 -13.93 0.97 -7.74
C CYS A 487 -12.45 1.34 -7.84
N ASN A 488 -12.01 2.39 -7.19
CA ASN A 488 -10.67 2.91 -7.36
C ASN A 488 -10.02 3.27 -6.02
N PRO A 489 -9.52 2.28 -5.26
CA PRO A 489 -8.66 2.64 -4.15
C PRO A 489 -7.42 3.37 -4.69
N PRO A 490 -6.97 4.44 -4.06
CA PRO A 490 -5.81 5.19 -4.50
C PRO A 490 -4.59 4.30 -4.74
N GLY A 491 -4.06 4.33 -5.95
CA GLY A 491 -2.78 3.68 -6.28
C GLY A 491 -2.83 2.20 -6.69
N GLY A 492 -4.00 1.56 -6.83
CA GLY A 492 -4.08 0.13 -7.11
C GLY A 492 -4.61 -0.25 -8.49
N ASP A 493 -4.00 -1.27 -9.10
CA ASP A 493 -4.54 -2.03 -10.24
C ASP A 493 -5.70 -2.96 -9.81
N TRP A 494 -6.13 -2.88 -8.57
CA TRP A 494 -6.88 -3.85 -7.79
C TRP A 494 -8.14 -3.22 -7.23
N SER A 495 -9.01 -2.81 -8.11
CA SER A 495 -10.34 -2.37 -7.71
C SER A 495 -11.30 -3.54 -7.82
N GLY A 496 -12.12 -3.74 -6.81
CA GLY A 496 -13.20 -4.70 -6.81
C GLY A 496 -14.53 -4.04 -7.10
N VAL A 497 -15.40 -4.75 -7.80
CA VAL A 497 -16.82 -4.41 -7.93
C VAL A 497 -17.62 -5.60 -7.45
N SER A 498 -18.68 -5.33 -6.71
CA SER A 498 -19.66 -6.32 -6.36
C SER A 498 -21.01 -5.94 -6.98
N PHE A 499 -21.77 -6.93 -7.41
CA PHE A 499 -23.14 -6.76 -7.86
C PHE A 499 -24.04 -7.74 -7.12
N LEU A 500 -25.25 -7.29 -6.82
CA LEU A 500 -26.32 -8.17 -6.39
C LEU A 500 -27.05 -8.69 -7.63
N ASP A 501 -27.28 -9.99 -7.70
CA ASP A 501 -28.11 -10.58 -8.74
C ASP A 501 -29.60 -10.53 -8.36
N SER A 502 -30.47 -11.05 -9.21
CA SER A 502 -31.91 -11.07 -8.97
C SER A 502 -32.34 -11.93 -7.78
N GLU A 503 -31.46 -12.79 -7.29
CA GLU A 503 -31.69 -13.68 -6.14
C GLU A 503 -31.11 -13.10 -4.84
N GLY A 504 -30.47 -11.92 -4.92
CA GLY A 504 -29.84 -11.27 -3.77
C GLY A 504 -28.42 -11.79 -3.45
N SER A 505 -27.84 -12.63 -4.33
CA SER A 505 -26.48 -13.12 -4.17
C SER A 505 -25.47 -12.07 -4.60
N THR A 506 -24.40 -11.92 -3.83
CA THR A 506 -23.34 -10.96 -4.15
C THR A 506 -22.31 -11.57 -5.10
N ASN A 507 -22.21 -11.02 -6.30
CA ASN A 507 -21.20 -11.38 -7.28
C ASN A 507 -20.05 -10.38 -7.24
N ARG A 508 -18.84 -10.83 -6.89
CA ARG A 508 -17.68 -9.97 -6.71
C ARG A 508 -16.73 -10.05 -7.89
N TRP A 509 -16.22 -8.90 -8.25
CA TRP A 509 -15.22 -8.73 -9.28
C TRP A 509 -13.96 -8.13 -8.67
N THR A 510 -12.88 -8.90 -8.56
CA THR A 510 -11.66 -8.48 -7.85
C THR A 510 -10.63 -7.77 -8.73
N SER A 511 -10.81 -7.81 -10.04
CA SER A 511 -9.90 -7.15 -10.98
C SER A 511 -10.70 -6.52 -12.10
N LEU A 512 -10.78 -5.19 -12.11
CA LEU A 512 -11.43 -4.47 -13.19
C LEU A 512 -10.51 -4.39 -14.41
N PRO A 513 -11.01 -4.67 -15.63
CA PRO A 513 -10.21 -4.63 -16.82
C PRO A 513 -9.68 -3.21 -17.08
N ARG A 514 -8.38 -3.09 -17.30
CA ARG A 514 -7.79 -1.85 -17.77
C ARG A 514 -8.19 -1.58 -19.20
N VAL A 515 -8.56 -0.34 -19.48
CA VAL A 515 -8.87 0.12 -20.81
C VAL A 515 -7.83 1.12 -21.26
N THR A 516 -7.29 0.92 -22.46
CA THR A 516 -6.35 1.86 -23.08
C THR A 516 -7.06 2.64 -24.17
N GLY A 517 -6.86 3.95 -24.23
CA GLY A 517 -7.43 4.81 -25.26
C GLY A 517 -8.85 5.32 -24.94
N ILE A 518 -9.65 5.50 -25.99
CA ILE A 518 -10.99 6.13 -25.93
C ILE A 518 -12.13 5.14 -25.72
N GLU A 519 -11.85 3.85 -25.67
CA GLU A 519 -12.89 2.79 -25.65
C GLU A 519 -13.72 2.75 -24.38
N GLY A 520 -13.19 3.24 -23.26
CA GLY A 520 -13.92 3.27 -21.99
C GLY A 520 -13.15 4.01 -20.90
N LYS A 521 -13.80 4.22 -19.79
CA LYS A 521 -13.21 4.77 -18.58
C LYS A 521 -13.69 3.99 -17.37
N ARG A 522 -12.76 3.46 -16.59
CA ARG A 522 -13.08 2.80 -15.33
C ARG A 522 -13.60 3.85 -14.34
N PRO A 523 -14.80 3.68 -13.77
CA PRO A 523 -15.37 4.62 -12.82
C PRO A 523 -14.66 4.57 -11.46
N ASP A 524 -14.81 5.61 -10.65
CA ASP A 524 -14.41 5.63 -9.26
C ASP A 524 -15.47 4.96 -8.38
N HIS A 525 -16.76 5.12 -8.70
CA HIS A 525 -17.87 4.46 -8.02
C HIS A 525 -18.81 3.78 -9.01
N ILE A 526 -19.36 2.63 -8.60
CA ILE A 526 -20.49 1.97 -9.26
C ILE A 526 -21.60 1.80 -8.23
N ILE A 527 -22.77 2.36 -8.54
CA ILE A 527 -23.94 2.30 -7.69
C ILE A 527 -25.01 1.49 -8.42
N GLN A 528 -25.45 0.41 -7.80
CA GLN A 528 -26.50 -0.45 -8.31
C GLN A 528 -27.80 -0.20 -7.55
N TYR A 529 -28.84 0.20 -8.27
CA TYR A 529 -30.22 0.21 -7.77
C TYR A 529 -30.87 -1.09 -8.18
N PHE A 530 -31.15 -1.96 -7.22
CA PHE A 530 -31.64 -3.33 -7.48
C PHE A 530 -33.10 -3.56 -7.08
N ASP A 531 -33.78 -2.53 -6.63
CA ASP A 531 -35.22 -2.52 -6.43
C ASP A 531 -36.01 -2.41 -7.76
N THR A 532 -37.11 -1.74 -7.78
CA THR A 532 -37.99 -1.56 -8.95
C THR A 532 -37.32 -0.76 -10.10
N ASN A 533 -36.26 -0.02 -9.86
CA ASN A 533 -35.68 0.92 -10.84
C ASN A 533 -34.60 0.32 -11.72
N ARG A 534 -33.85 -0.64 -11.23
CA ARG A 534 -32.77 -1.37 -11.95
C ARG A 534 -31.85 -0.46 -12.77
N VAL A 535 -31.09 0.36 -12.09
CA VAL A 535 -30.10 1.27 -12.68
C VAL A 535 -28.73 0.95 -12.15
N VAL A 536 -27.74 0.96 -13.04
CA VAL A 536 -26.32 0.99 -12.67
C VAL A 536 -25.77 2.36 -13.02
N LEU A 537 -25.35 3.10 -11.99
CA LEU A 537 -24.80 4.44 -12.13
C LEU A 537 -23.29 4.41 -11.91
N SER A 538 -22.54 4.79 -12.93
CA SER A 538 -21.07 4.91 -12.87
C SER A 538 -20.68 6.36 -12.62
N ILE A 539 -19.81 6.60 -11.62
CA ILE A 539 -19.39 7.96 -11.26
C ILE A 539 -17.88 8.10 -11.38
N GLU A 540 -17.45 9.20 -12.01
CA GLU A 540 -16.06 9.68 -12.00
C GLU A 540 -15.96 10.89 -11.09
N SER A 541 -15.01 10.88 -10.17
CA SER A 541 -14.75 11.96 -9.20
C SER A 541 -13.55 12.80 -9.57
N LYS A 542 -13.59 14.11 -9.34
CA LYS A 542 -12.46 15.01 -9.52
C LYS A 542 -12.50 16.16 -8.51
N ASP A 543 -11.31 16.61 -8.12
CA ASP A 543 -11.13 17.76 -7.25
C ASP A 543 -11.45 19.09 -7.94
N LEU A 544 -11.17 19.20 -9.24
CA LEU A 544 -11.31 20.42 -9.99
C LEU A 544 -11.93 20.15 -11.37
N LEU A 545 -12.83 21.04 -11.80
CA LEU A 545 -13.49 20.95 -13.09
C LEU A 545 -12.51 20.85 -14.28
N ARG A 546 -11.34 21.52 -14.21
CA ARG A 546 -10.31 21.44 -15.24
C ARG A 546 -9.71 20.05 -15.40
N ASN A 547 -9.72 19.21 -14.34
CA ASN A 547 -9.20 17.85 -14.32
C ASN A 547 -10.21 16.83 -14.87
N LEU A 548 -11.48 17.24 -15.03
CA LEU A 548 -12.51 16.41 -15.62
C LEU A 548 -12.28 16.27 -17.13
N GLU A 549 -12.31 15.05 -17.62
CA GLU A 549 -12.17 14.74 -19.05
C GLU A 549 -13.47 15.10 -19.81
N GLU A 550 -13.32 15.68 -21.01
CA GLU A 550 -14.45 15.95 -21.89
C GLU A 550 -15.05 14.63 -22.42
N GLY A 551 -16.38 14.50 -22.42
CA GLY A 551 -17.07 13.32 -22.91
C GLY A 551 -16.78 12.03 -22.12
N VAL A 552 -16.44 12.15 -20.84
CA VAL A 552 -16.16 10.98 -19.99
C VAL A 552 -17.39 10.13 -19.71
N GLY A 553 -18.60 10.74 -19.67
CA GLY A 553 -19.85 10.04 -19.38
C GLY A 553 -20.13 8.84 -20.30
N PRO A 554 -20.18 9.00 -21.62
CA PRO A 554 -20.35 7.85 -22.56
C PRO A 554 -19.26 6.77 -22.41
N ARG A 555 -18.06 7.15 -22.01
CA ARG A 555 -16.96 6.20 -21.75
C ARG A 555 -17.15 5.39 -20.48
N LEU A 556 -17.73 6.00 -19.43
CA LEU A 556 -18.14 5.30 -18.20
C LEU A 556 -19.25 4.30 -18.50
N ASP A 557 -20.28 4.71 -19.26
CA ASP A 557 -21.38 3.84 -19.67
C ASP A 557 -20.88 2.65 -20.49
N HIS A 558 -20.00 2.90 -21.44
CA HIS A 558 -19.40 1.83 -22.26
C HIS A 558 -18.58 0.88 -21.39
N TYR A 559 -17.76 1.38 -20.48
CA TYR A 559 -16.98 0.53 -19.58
C TYR A 559 -17.89 -0.38 -18.77
N THR A 560 -18.90 0.16 -18.13
CA THR A 560 -19.75 -0.58 -17.21
C THR A 560 -20.64 -1.56 -17.97
N LYS A 561 -21.28 -1.11 -19.04
CA LYS A 561 -22.20 -1.94 -19.83
C LYS A 561 -21.48 -3.04 -20.62
N GLU A 562 -20.44 -2.69 -21.36
CA GLU A 562 -19.83 -3.62 -22.32
C GLU A 562 -18.63 -4.36 -21.71
N LEU A 563 -17.74 -3.64 -21.04
CA LEU A 563 -16.48 -4.22 -20.58
C LEU A 563 -16.65 -5.00 -19.27
N LEU A 564 -17.36 -4.43 -18.31
CA LEU A 564 -17.56 -5.10 -17.04
C LEU A 564 -18.49 -6.31 -17.19
N VAL A 565 -19.61 -6.15 -17.88
CA VAL A 565 -20.56 -7.25 -18.14
C VAL A 565 -19.92 -8.39 -18.95
N ASN A 566 -19.21 -8.05 -20.03
CA ASN A 566 -18.47 -9.04 -20.81
C ASN A 566 -17.31 -9.65 -20.03
N GLY A 567 -16.64 -8.84 -19.19
CA GLY A 567 -15.62 -9.31 -18.28
C GLY A 567 -16.17 -10.31 -17.26
N MET A 568 -17.32 -10.03 -16.66
CA MET A 568 -18.03 -10.96 -15.78
C MET A 568 -18.35 -12.28 -16.47
N ALA A 569 -18.81 -12.23 -17.73
CA ALA A 569 -19.06 -13.43 -18.51
C ALA A 569 -17.80 -14.28 -18.75
N GLN A 570 -16.63 -13.63 -18.82
CA GLN A 570 -15.34 -14.30 -18.97
C GLN A 570 -14.74 -14.77 -17.64
N SER A 571 -15.19 -14.24 -16.51
CA SER A 571 -14.77 -14.70 -15.19
C SER A 571 -15.14 -16.15 -14.89
N LYS A 572 -15.96 -16.76 -15.75
CA LYS A 572 -16.15 -18.22 -15.82
C LYS A 572 -14.83 -18.99 -15.82
N LYS A 573 -13.74 -18.39 -16.30
CA LYS A 573 -12.38 -18.94 -16.24
C LYS A 573 -11.84 -18.98 -14.80
N LEU A 574 -12.32 -18.12 -13.90
CA LEU A 574 -11.93 -18.10 -12.49
C LEU A 574 -12.75 -19.08 -11.62
N LYS A 575 -13.60 -19.89 -12.22
CA LYS A 575 -14.47 -20.86 -11.53
C LYS A 575 -13.76 -21.81 -10.58
N ASP A 576 -12.47 -22.04 -10.77
CA ASP A 576 -11.65 -22.91 -9.93
C ASP A 576 -11.04 -22.18 -8.71
N SER A 577 -11.33 -20.89 -8.54
CA SER A 577 -10.96 -20.15 -7.33
C SER A 577 -11.83 -20.54 -6.13
N LEU A 578 -11.30 -20.37 -4.91
CA LEU A 578 -12.01 -20.75 -3.69
C LEU A 578 -13.33 -19.99 -3.52
N GLU A 579 -13.36 -18.70 -3.83
CA GLU A 579 -14.53 -17.85 -3.65
C GLU A 579 -15.55 -18.04 -4.77
N TRP A 580 -15.09 -18.23 -6.01
CA TRP A 580 -15.93 -18.24 -7.20
C TRP A 580 -16.44 -19.65 -7.58
N SER A 581 -15.91 -20.70 -6.93
CA SER A 581 -16.32 -22.08 -7.25
C SER A 581 -17.70 -22.45 -6.71
N GLN A 582 -18.27 -21.68 -5.82
CA GLN A 582 -19.46 -22.08 -5.06
C GLN A 582 -20.77 -21.37 -5.44
N GLU A 583 -20.76 -20.17 -6.05
CA GLU A 583 -21.93 -19.31 -6.03
C GLU A 583 -22.32 -18.59 -7.34
N ILE A 584 -21.56 -18.66 -8.44
CA ILE A 584 -21.90 -17.85 -9.62
C ILE A 584 -22.71 -18.64 -10.64
N ASN A 585 -24.00 -18.39 -10.70
CA ASN A 585 -24.80 -18.71 -11.86
C ASN A 585 -24.66 -17.59 -12.90
N LEU A 586 -23.70 -17.76 -13.84
CA LEU A 586 -23.39 -16.75 -14.85
C LEU A 586 -24.57 -16.39 -15.77
N GLU A 587 -25.46 -17.31 -16.01
CA GLU A 587 -26.65 -17.05 -16.85
C GLU A 587 -27.64 -16.18 -16.08
N VAL A 588 -27.83 -16.42 -14.78
CA VAL A 588 -28.64 -15.56 -13.90
C VAL A 588 -28.04 -14.16 -13.82
N LEU A 589 -26.72 -14.06 -13.63
CA LEU A 589 -26.05 -12.77 -13.60
C LEU A 589 -26.17 -12.01 -14.92
N LYS A 590 -25.96 -12.64 -16.06
CA LYS A 590 -26.14 -12.03 -17.37
C LYS A 590 -27.55 -11.54 -17.59
N GLN A 591 -28.53 -12.35 -17.20
CA GLN A 591 -29.95 -11.97 -17.29
C GLN A 591 -30.21 -10.77 -16.39
N ALA A 592 -29.82 -10.81 -15.13
CA ALA A 592 -29.97 -9.72 -14.20
C ALA A 592 -29.36 -8.41 -14.73
N VAL A 593 -28.10 -8.47 -15.20
CA VAL A 593 -27.41 -7.29 -15.75
C VAL A 593 -28.09 -6.77 -17.02
N SER A 594 -28.68 -7.62 -17.85
CA SER A 594 -29.40 -7.19 -19.07
C SER A 594 -30.67 -6.39 -18.78
N GLU A 595 -31.20 -6.46 -17.57
CA GLU A 595 -32.40 -5.75 -17.14
C GLU A 595 -32.09 -4.33 -16.60
N TYR A 596 -30.80 -3.96 -16.46
CA TYR A 596 -30.39 -2.66 -15.91
C TYR A 596 -30.19 -1.61 -16.98
N ASP A 597 -30.59 -0.37 -16.66
CA ASP A 597 -30.19 0.83 -17.38
C ASP A 597 -28.79 1.26 -16.88
N PHE A 598 -27.85 1.48 -17.80
CA PHE A 598 -26.51 1.97 -17.48
C PHE A 598 -26.43 3.46 -17.71
N LEU A 599 -26.14 4.21 -16.65
CA LEU A 599 -26.10 5.66 -16.65
C LEU A 599 -24.81 6.16 -16.02
N SER A 600 -24.39 7.37 -16.37
CA SER A 600 -23.18 8.00 -15.87
C SER A 600 -23.45 9.26 -15.08
N ALA A 601 -22.58 9.54 -14.13
CA ALA A 601 -22.50 10.79 -13.42
C ALA A 601 -21.04 11.22 -13.24
N VAL A 602 -20.85 12.49 -12.91
CA VAL A 602 -19.58 13.03 -12.45
C VAL A 602 -19.76 13.70 -11.10
N ALA A 603 -18.72 13.67 -10.30
CA ALA A 603 -18.69 14.35 -9.01
C ALA A 603 -17.47 15.26 -8.95
N ILE A 604 -17.69 16.50 -8.54
CA ILE A 604 -16.62 17.50 -8.46
C ILE A 604 -16.67 18.25 -7.12
N MET A 605 -15.53 18.72 -6.69
CA MET A 605 -15.48 19.71 -5.64
C MET A 605 -15.83 21.07 -6.25
N GLY A 606 -16.94 21.70 -5.79
CA GLY A 606 -17.40 22.96 -6.35
C GLY A 606 -18.84 23.32 -6.00
N ASN A 607 -19.34 24.32 -6.71
CA ASN A 607 -20.67 24.89 -6.54
C ASN A 607 -21.64 24.51 -7.68
N GLU A 608 -22.84 25.11 -7.70
CA GLU A 608 -23.86 24.85 -8.71
C GLU A 608 -23.42 25.14 -10.13
N ALA A 609 -22.70 26.25 -10.35
CA ALA A 609 -22.24 26.63 -11.68
C ALA A 609 -21.26 25.61 -12.23
N GLU A 610 -20.34 25.14 -11.39
CA GLU A 610 -19.39 24.11 -11.72
C GLU A 610 -20.08 22.76 -11.95
N ALA A 611 -21.14 22.42 -11.19
CA ALA A 611 -21.95 21.23 -11.44
C ALA A 611 -22.60 21.26 -12.84
N ARG A 612 -23.18 22.38 -13.23
CA ARG A 612 -23.79 22.55 -14.58
C ARG A 612 -22.75 22.45 -15.69
N GLU A 613 -21.61 23.06 -15.51
CA GLU A 613 -20.51 22.98 -16.46
C GLU A 613 -19.94 21.59 -16.56
N SER A 614 -19.76 20.89 -15.42
CA SER A 614 -19.27 19.51 -15.40
C SER A 614 -20.22 18.54 -16.10
N LEU A 615 -21.54 18.70 -15.90
CA LEU A 615 -22.55 17.92 -16.60
C LEU A 615 -22.47 18.09 -18.13
N SER A 616 -22.32 19.32 -18.58
CA SER A 616 -22.16 19.63 -20.00
C SER A 616 -20.86 19.09 -20.58
N LYS A 617 -19.73 19.34 -19.89
CA LYS A 617 -18.39 18.92 -20.33
C LYS A 617 -18.27 17.41 -20.41
N SER A 618 -18.75 16.70 -19.40
CA SER A 618 -18.68 15.25 -19.32
C SER A 618 -19.67 14.51 -20.22
N GLN A 619 -20.73 15.15 -20.66
CA GLN A 619 -21.88 14.53 -21.34
C GLN A 619 -22.51 13.40 -20.53
N SER A 620 -22.49 13.51 -19.20
CA SER A 620 -23.08 12.55 -18.28
C SER A 620 -24.57 12.81 -18.08
N ASN A 621 -25.27 11.85 -17.44
CA ASN A 621 -26.69 11.97 -17.11
C ASN A 621 -26.95 12.79 -15.84
N ALA A 622 -25.95 12.89 -14.96
CA ALA A 622 -26.03 13.64 -13.71
C ALA A 622 -24.68 14.22 -13.28
N ALA A 623 -24.72 15.16 -12.37
CA ALA A 623 -23.53 15.70 -11.70
C ALA A 623 -23.83 15.95 -10.21
N PHE A 624 -22.81 15.66 -9.39
CA PHE A 624 -22.72 16.03 -8.00
C PHE A 624 -21.68 17.14 -7.85
N ALA A 625 -22.00 18.20 -7.11
CA ALA A 625 -21.01 19.15 -6.65
C ALA A 625 -20.98 19.14 -5.12
N ILE A 626 -19.78 19.10 -4.57
CA ILE A 626 -19.53 18.99 -3.14
C ILE A 626 -18.68 20.17 -2.72
N SER A 627 -19.21 20.99 -1.80
CA SER A 627 -18.49 22.12 -1.22
C SER A 627 -18.24 21.87 0.26
N PHE A 628 -16.99 22.02 0.67
CA PHE A 628 -16.60 21.91 2.07
C PHE A 628 -16.46 23.30 2.67
N VAL A 629 -17.10 23.51 3.82
CA VAL A 629 -17.13 24.80 4.52
C VAL A 629 -16.18 24.75 5.72
N GLU A 630 -15.62 25.90 6.11
CA GLU A 630 -14.65 25.99 7.20
C GLU A 630 -15.19 25.52 8.57
N ASP A 631 -16.53 25.58 8.77
CA ASP A 631 -17.17 25.09 10.00
C ASP A 631 -17.31 23.55 10.07
N GLY A 632 -16.83 22.84 9.05
CA GLY A 632 -16.92 21.40 8.92
C GLY A 632 -18.19 20.90 8.25
N SER A 633 -19.11 21.78 7.88
CA SER A 633 -20.29 21.39 7.10
C SER A 633 -19.96 21.13 5.63
N THR A 634 -20.73 20.27 5.01
CA THR A 634 -20.59 19.93 3.59
C THR A 634 -21.89 20.25 2.87
N GLU A 635 -21.81 21.00 1.79
CA GLU A 635 -22.94 21.20 0.88
C GLU A 635 -22.87 20.18 -0.25
N LEU A 636 -23.95 19.44 -0.46
CA LEU A 636 -24.11 18.50 -1.57
C LEU A 636 -25.16 19.05 -2.54
N ILE A 637 -24.75 19.31 -3.76
CA ILE A 637 -25.61 19.74 -4.86
C ILE A 637 -25.74 18.60 -5.85
N PHE A 638 -26.97 18.24 -6.21
CA PHE A 638 -27.24 17.23 -7.21
C PHE A 638 -28.07 17.83 -8.34
N ILE A 639 -27.64 17.60 -9.58
CA ILE A 639 -28.36 17.98 -10.80
C ILE A 639 -28.38 16.82 -11.79
N SER A 640 -29.45 16.69 -12.58
CA SER A 640 -29.55 15.68 -13.62
C SER A 640 -30.43 16.17 -14.78
N ASN A 641 -29.97 15.85 -16.01
CA ASN A 641 -30.76 16.02 -17.24
C ASN A 641 -31.60 14.78 -17.57
N HIS A 642 -31.52 13.71 -16.76
CA HIS A 642 -32.26 12.46 -16.91
C HIS A 642 -33.38 12.38 -15.86
N PRO A 643 -34.66 12.54 -16.23
CA PRO A 643 -35.78 12.66 -15.26
C PRO A 643 -35.90 11.50 -14.29
N LYS A 644 -35.83 10.25 -14.79
CA LYS A 644 -35.91 9.05 -13.97
C LYS A 644 -34.77 9.00 -12.94
N LEU A 645 -33.54 9.22 -13.37
CA LEU A 645 -32.35 9.23 -12.49
C LEU A 645 -32.48 10.32 -11.44
N ARG A 646 -32.96 11.49 -11.81
CA ARG A 646 -33.17 12.60 -10.90
C ARG A 646 -34.14 12.23 -9.77
N GLU A 647 -35.30 11.70 -10.14
CA GLU A 647 -36.32 11.28 -9.16
C GLU A 647 -35.75 10.20 -8.22
N MET A 648 -35.08 9.20 -8.75
CA MET A 648 -34.48 8.12 -7.97
C MET A 648 -33.47 8.63 -6.96
N ILE A 649 -32.49 9.44 -7.38
CA ILE A 649 -31.44 9.96 -6.50
C ILE A 649 -32.04 10.86 -5.43
N ILE A 650 -32.96 11.75 -5.77
CA ILE A 650 -33.62 12.62 -4.78
C ILE A 650 -34.40 11.79 -3.76
N ASN A 651 -35.16 10.80 -4.21
CA ASN A 651 -35.90 9.92 -3.30
C ASN A 651 -34.95 9.15 -2.38
N PHE A 652 -33.87 8.61 -2.92
CA PHE A 652 -32.85 7.94 -2.13
C PHE A 652 -32.21 8.88 -1.09
N LEU A 653 -31.74 10.06 -1.50
CA LEU A 653 -31.14 11.04 -0.58
C LEU A 653 -32.12 11.48 0.53
N ASN A 654 -33.42 11.53 0.23
CA ASN A 654 -34.45 11.79 1.23
C ASN A 654 -34.57 10.64 2.27
N THR A 655 -34.33 9.38 1.87
CA THR A 655 -34.27 8.27 2.84
C THR A 655 -33.03 8.34 3.72
N GLN A 656 -31.96 8.99 3.27
CA GLN A 656 -30.68 9.12 3.98
C GLN A 656 -30.59 10.37 4.88
N GLN A 657 -31.67 11.12 5.08
CA GLN A 657 -31.63 12.42 5.79
C GLN A 657 -31.02 12.34 7.19
N ASN A 658 -31.26 11.26 7.93
CA ASN A 658 -30.65 11.07 9.26
C ASN A 658 -29.13 10.90 9.15
N LYS A 659 -28.65 10.11 8.20
CA LYS A 659 -27.22 9.90 7.91
C LYS A 659 -26.54 11.21 7.47
N LEU A 660 -27.17 11.94 6.54
CA LEU A 660 -26.67 13.24 6.08
C LEU A 660 -26.54 14.22 7.26
N LYS A 661 -27.54 14.28 8.12
CA LYS A 661 -27.52 15.12 9.33
C LYS A 661 -26.37 14.74 10.28
N LEU A 662 -26.18 13.45 10.53
CA LEU A 662 -25.09 12.96 11.39
C LEU A 662 -23.70 13.28 10.82
N LEU A 663 -23.58 13.37 9.51
CA LEU A 663 -22.35 13.72 8.80
C LEU A 663 -22.20 15.23 8.51
N ASN A 664 -23.13 16.05 9.00
CA ASN A 664 -23.19 17.49 8.72
C ASN A 664 -23.19 17.81 7.21
N ILE A 665 -23.96 17.04 6.43
CA ILE A 665 -24.12 17.22 4.99
C ILE A 665 -25.48 17.87 4.72
N ASN A 666 -25.44 19.04 4.09
CA ASN A 666 -26.61 19.80 3.68
C ASN A 666 -26.95 19.53 2.21
N LEU A 667 -28.07 18.88 1.96
CA LEU A 667 -28.51 18.60 0.60
C LEU A 667 -29.21 19.82 0.00
N ARG A 668 -28.75 20.23 -1.18
CA ARG A 668 -29.39 21.23 -2.02
C ARG A 668 -29.72 20.64 -3.39
N SER A 669 -30.96 20.32 -3.64
CA SER A 669 -31.38 19.89 -4.97
C SER A 669 -31.73 21.09 -5.85
N ILE A 670 -31.32 21.05 -7.10
CA ILE A 670 -31.56 22.09 -8.07
C ILE A 670 -32.39 21.54 -9.22
N ASN A 671 -33.41 22.31 -9.58
CA ASN A 671 -34.33 21.97 -10.67
C ASN A 671 -33.69 22.16 -12.05
#